data_f49beea42008ff5bb0b06b81cc270942
#
_entry.id   f49beea42008ff5bb0b06b81cc270942
#
_cell.length_a   1.000
_cell.length_b   1.000
_cell.length_c   1.000
_cell.angle_alpha   90.00
_cell.angle_beta   90.00
_cell.angle_gamma   90.00
#
_symmetry.space_group_name_H-M   'P 1'
#
loop_
_entity.id
_entity.type
_entity.pdbx_description
1 polymer ?
#
loop_
_entity_poly.entity_id
_entity_poly.type
_entity_poly.pdbx_seq_one_letter_code
_entity_poly.pdbx_strand_id
1 'polypeptide(L)'
;MASSILRTSFLPLFHSQDPLSFPSSVNLATNPELKYKRVIAAQENNASEELRTMVKRGHKTKQNGGITKYRNFSGEKPSTPILDTINYPIHMKNLSTEELQVLANELREEIIYTVSKTGGHLSSSLGVAELTVALHHVFDCPDDKIIWDVGHQAYPHKILTGRRSRMHTIRQTRGLAGFPKREESVYDAFGAGHSSTSISAGLGMAVGRDLLGKKNHVISVIGDGAMTAGQAYEAMNNAGYLDTNLIIILNDNEQVSLPTATVDGPAPPVGALSKALTRLQSSRKFHQLREVAKGITKKFGEQAHEIAAKVDSCMRGMVGGARASLFEELGLFYIGPVDGHKVEDLVYILKKVKDLPSLGPVLIHVITEKGKGYAPAEVAPDKMHGVVKFDPHSGKQQKSKSTTQSYTKYFAESLIAEAERDDRIVAIHAAMGGGTGLNLFQKQFPDRCFDVGIAEQHAVTFAAGLAAEGLKPFCAIYSSFLQRGYDQVAHDVDLQRLPVRFAIDRAGLVGADGPTHCGAFDTTFLACLPNMVVMAPSNETELMHMVATAAAIDDRSSCFRYPRGSGIGSLLPPNNRGAPLEVGKGVVLREGSRVAILGYGAVVQSCIAAAELLQVLGISITVADARFCKPLDGDLIRRLAQEHEFLITAEEGSIGGFSSHVSHFLGLTGILDGNLKWRAMMLPDRYIDHGAQTNQMEEAGLSSKHIAATVLSLIGNQRIDSVHFLNM
;
A
#
# COMPACT_ATOMS: atom_id res chain seq x y z
N MET A 1 -24.10 -13.06 56.79
CA MET A 1 -25.58 -13.01 56.80
C MET A 1 -25.96 -12.60 55.41
N ALA A 2 -26.28 -13.54 54.58
CA ALA A 2 -27.61 -14.00 54.17
C ALA A 2 -28.20 -13.01 53.14
N SER A 3 -28.18 -13.37 51.89
CA SER A 3 -29.20 -14.00 51.01
C SER A 3 -30.23 -12.96 50.55
N SER A 4 -30.68 -12.87 49.31
CA SER A 4 -31.17 -13.88 48.38
C SER A 4 -31.56 -13.19 47.05
N ILE A 5 -31.22 -13.78 45.92
CA ILE A 5 -32.05 -14.31 44.84
C ILE A 5 -33.16 -13.40 44.27
N LEU A 6 -33.07 -13.12 42.97
CA LEU A 6 -34.19 -13.29 42.03
C LEU A 6 -33.69 -13.49 40.59
N ARG A 7 -33.85 -14.72 40.12
CA ARG A 7 -33.81 -15.09 38.70
C ARG A 7 -35.16 -14.73 38.06
N THR A 8 -35.13 -14.11 36.89
CA THR A 8 -36.25 -14.20 35.95
C THR A 8 -35.72 -14.55 34.56
N SER A 9 -36.07 -15.76 34.19
CA SER A 9 -35.94 -16.34 32.85
C SER A 9 -36.99 -15.75 31.93
N PHE A 10 -36.57 -15.29 30.74
CA PHE A 10 -37.48 -15.15 29.60
C PHE A 10 -36.88 -15.94 28.42
N LEU A 11 -37.59 -17.02 28.08
CA LEU A 11 -37.51 -17.70 26.79
C LEU A 11 -38.61 -17.14 25.88
N PRO A 12 -38.38 -16.86 24.63
CA PRO A 12 -39.43 -16.79 23.61
C PRO A 12 -39.51 -18.11 22.85
N LEU A 13 -40.75 -18.57 22.75
CA LEU A 13 -41.24 -19.68 21.93
C LEU A 13 -40.94 -19.42 20.44
N PHE A 14 -40.28 -20.37 19.80
CA PHE A 14 -40.29 -20.49 18.33
C PHE A 14 -41.28 -21.57 17.90
N HIS A 15 -42.26 -21.14 17.12
CA HIS A 15 -43.16 -22.03 16.37
C HIS A 15 -42.42 -22.58 15.14
N SER A 16 -42.56 -23.88 14.98
CA SER A 16 -42.15 -24.64 13.78
C SER A 16 -43.02 -24.24 12.59
N GLN A 17 -42.39 -23.91 11.45
CA GLN A 17 -43.00 -24.04 10.13
C GLN A 17 -42.07 -24.81 9.18
N ASP A 18 -42.69 -25.65 8.39
CA ASP A 18 -42.14 -26.70 7.55
C ASP A 18 -41.24 -26.21 6.40
N PRO A 19 -40.41 -27.09 5.81
CA PRO A 19 -39.44 -26.72 4.79
C PRO A 19 -40.09 -26.49 3.43
N LEU A 20 -39.85 -25.32 2.87
CA LEU A 20 -40.21 -25.02 1.50
C LEU A 20 -39.26 -25.77 0.52
N SER A 21 -39.88 -26.56 -0.32
CA SER A 21 -39.30 -27.29 -1.43
C SER A 21 -38.59 -26.38 -2.43
N PHE A 22 -37.32 -26.66 -2.71
CA PHE A 22 -36.58 -26.06 -3.83
C PHE A 22 -37.05 -26.65 -5.17
N PRO A 23 -37.28 -25.83 -6.20
CA PRO A 23 -37.56 -26.37 -7.54
C PRO A 23 -36.28 -26.86 -8.20
N SER A 24 -36.30 -28.12 -8.59
CA SER A 24 -35.30 -28.76 -9.44
C SER A 24 -35.40 -28.21 -10.85
N SER A 25 -34.53 -27.32 -11.26
CA SER A 25 -34.03 -27.12 -12.64
C SER A 25 -33.20 -25.85 -12.71
N VAL A 26 -31.91 -25.93 -12.39
CA VAL A 26 -30.97 -24.89 -12.77
C VAL A 26 -30.35 -25.30 -14.09
N ASN A 27 -30.61 -24.51 -15.10
CA ASN A 27 -30.09 -24.65 -16.45
C ASN A 27 -28.55 -24.53 -16.44
N LEU A 28 -27.84 -25.65 -16.65
CA LEU A 28 -26.36 -25.78 -16.62
C LEU A 28 -25.62 -24.98 -17.72
N ALA A 29 -26.35 -24.18 -18.52
CA ALA A 29 -25.78 -23.45 -19.65
C ALA A 29 -25.16 -22.07 -19.31
N THR A 30 -25.31 -21.57 -18.08
CA THR A 30 -24.92 -20.18 -17.71
C THR A 30 -23.86 -20.09 -16.60
N ASN A 31 -23.20 -21.16 -16.23
CA ASN A 31 -22.11 -21.08 -15.24
C ASN A 31 -20.81 -20.57 -15.91
N PRO A 32 -20.31 -19.38 -15.53
CA PRO A 32 -19.10 -18.80 -16.10
C PRO A 32 -17.86 -19.70 -15.99
N GLU A 33 -17.74 -20.49 -14.95
CA GLU A 33 -16.61 -21.42 -14.75
C GLU A 33 -16.58 -22.57 -15.76
N LEU A 34 -17.74 -23.11 -16.12
CA LEU A 34 -17.84 -24.21 -17.11
C LEU A 34 -17.60 -23.68 -18.54
N LYS A 35 -18.01 -22.45 -18.83
CA LYS A 35 -17.70 -21.79 -20.10
C LYS A 35 -16.21 -21.49 -20.23
N TYR A 36 -15.57 -21.11 -19.14
CA TYR A 36 -14.14 -20.85 -19.05
C TYR A 36 -13.30 -22.11 -19.28
N LYS A 37 -13.64 -23.24 -18.64
CA LYS A 37 -12.96 -24.54 -18.85
C LYS A 37 -13.10 -25.07 -20.29
N ARG A 38 -14.23 -24.83 -20.95
CA ARG A 38 -14.43 -25.23 -22.35
C ARG A 38 -13.67 -24.35 -23.35
N VAL A 39 -13.51 -23.08 -23.09
CA VAL A 39 -12.73 -22.17 -23.94
C VAL A 39 -11.25 -22.51 -23.87
N ILE A 40 -10.74 -22.86 -22.68
CA ILE A 40 -9.35 -23.27 -22.48
C ILE A 40 -9.06 -24.56 -23.25
N ALA A 41 -9.91 -25.59 -23.13
CA ALA A 41 -9.71 -26.90 -23.79
C ALA A 41 -9.77 -26.84 -25.34
N ALA A 42 -10.50 -25.86 -25.92
CA ALA A 42 -10.57 -25.70 -27.37
C ALA A 42 -9.36 -24.94 -27.96
N GLN A 43 -8.62 -24.17 -27.15
CA GLN A 43 -7.42 -23.44 -27.58
C GLN A 43 -6.12 -24.26 -27.44
N GLU A 44 -6.12 -25.33 -26.62
CA GLU A 44 -4.95 -26.15 -26.34
C GLU A 44 -4.36 -26.87 -27.56
N ASN A 45 -5.18 -27.23 -28.56
CA ASN A 45 -4.74 -28.02 -29.71
C ASN A 45 -4.15 -27.17 -30.86
N ASN A 46 -4.46 -25.87 -30.97
CA ASN A 46 -3.97 -25.05 -32.08
C ASN A 46 -2.70 -24.25 -31.72
N ALA A 47 -2.50 -23.92 -30.44
CA ALA A 47 -1.38 -23.08 -30.00
C ALA A 47 -0.03 -23.79 -30.04
N SER A 48 0.00 -25.13 -29.88
CA SER A 48 1.26 -25.88 -29.79
C SER A 48 2.00 -26.08 -31.12
N GLU A 49 1.29 -26.10 -32.25
CA GLU A 49 1.89 -26.26 -33.57
C GLU A 49 2.36 -24.94 -34.18
N GLU A 50 1.62 -23.86 -33.97
CA GLU A 50 2.04 -22.52 -34.38
C GLU A 50 3.27 -22.04 -33.56
N LEU A 51 3.35 -22.35 -32.27
CA LEU A 51 4.47 -22.04 -31.41
C LEU A 51 5.78 -22.66 -31.94
N ARG A 52 5.75 -23.94 -32.30
CA ARG A 52 6.93 -24.64 -32.84
C ARG A 52 7.42 -24.04 -34.16
N THR A 53 6.52 -23.48 -34.96
CA THR A 53 6.85 -22.91 -36.26
C THR A 53 7.44 -21.49 -36.13
N MET A 54 6.96 -20.68 -35.17
CA MET A 54 7.48 -19.35 -34.88
C MET A 54 8.85 -19.37 -34.19
N VAL A 55 9.06 -20.26 -33.25
CA VAL A 55 10.35 -20.44 -32.55
C VAL A 55 11.46 -20.82 -33.53
N LYS A 56 11.17 -21.66 -34.54
CA LYS A 56 12.14 -22.04 -35.59
C LYS A 56 12.54 -20.87 -36.50
N ARG A 57 11.71 -19.84 -36.65
CA ARG A 57 12.05 -18.62 -37.44
C ARG A 57 12.89 -17.60 -36.67
N GLY A 58 12.83 -17.57 -35.32
CA GLY A 58 13.62 -16.69 -34.46
C GLY A 58 15.09 -17.10 -34.26
N HIS A 59 15.46 -18.35 -34.56
CA HIS A 59 16.76 -18.93 -34.20
C HIS A 59 17.92 -18.68 -35.17
N LYS A 60 17.83 -17.72 -36.09
CA LYS A 60 18.96 -17.34 -36.98
C LYS A 60 19.70 -16.06 -36.57
N THR A 61 19.88 -15.82 -35.29
CA THR A 61 20.84 -14.82 -34.80
C THR A 61 21.95 -15.52 -34.02
N LYS A 62 23.17 -15.42 -34.54
CA LYS A 62 24.39 -16.08 -34.05
C LYS A 62 24.62 -15.82 -32.55
N GLN A 63 24.83 -16.90 -31.81
CA GLN A 63 25.45 -16.88 -30.48
C GLN A 63 26.90 -16.37 -30.62
N ASN A 64 27.16 -15.19 -30.05
CA ASN A 64 28.48 -14.83 -29.58
C ASN A 64 28.41 -14.67 -28.07
N GLY A 65 29.10 -15.56 -27.35
CA GLY A 65 29.25 -15.47 -25.89
C GLY A 65 30.04 -14.21 -25.54
N GLY A 66 29.43 -13.38 -24.71
CA GLY A 66 30.04 -12.17 -24.17
C GLY A 66 28.95 -11.18 -23.76
N ILE A 67 28.90 -10.86 -22.43
CA ILE A 67 28.26 -9.71 -21.80
C ILE A 67 26.96 -9.31 -22.50
N THR A 68 25.80 -9.59 -21.88
CA THR A 68 24.48 -9.11 -22.32
C THR A 68 24.52 -7.59 -22.47
N LYS A 69 24.74 -7.11 -23.69
CA LYS A 69 24.56 -5.70 -24.03
C LYS A 69 23.09 -5.39 -23.84
N TYR A 70 22.77 -4.50 -22.90
CA TYR A 70 21.43 -3.94 -22.73
C TYR A 70 20.92 -3.48 -24.09
N ARG A 71 19.76 -4.00 -24.53
CA ARG A 71 19.09 -3.49 -25.73
C ARG A 71 18.76 -2.03 -25.51
N ASN A 72 19.13 -1.17 -26.43
CA ASN A 72 18.70 0.23 -26.45
C ASN A 72 17.18 0.24 -26.72
N PHE A 73 16.39 0.64 -25.76
CA PHE A 73 14.96 0.81 -25.93
C PHE A 73 14.68 1.95 -26.92
N SER A 74 14.11 1.64 -28.08
CA SER A 74 13.78 2.62 -29.13
C SER A 74 12.57 3.50 -28.77
N GLY A 75 11.84 3.19 -27.71
CA GLY A 75 10.55 3.81 -27.37
C GLY A 75 9.36 3.23 -28.14
N GLU A 76 9.60 2.36 -29.10
CA GLU A 76 8.59 1.58 -29.79
C GLU A 76 8.16 0.37 -28.97
N LYS A 77 6.98 -0.19 -29.31
CA LYS A 77 6.51 -1.42 -28.65
C LYS A 77 7.49 -2.56 -28.91
N PRO A 78 7.99 -3.26 -27.87
CA PRO A 78 8.94 -4.34 -28.05
C PRO A 78 8.31 -5.52 -28.82
N SER A 79 9.16 -6.25 -29.56
CA SER A 79 8.78 -7.53 -30.14
C SER A 79 8.83 -8.60 -29.07
N THR A 80 7.71 -9.27 -28.81
CA THR A 80 7.53 -10.23 -27.71
C THR A 80 6.91 -11.53 -28.21
N PRO A 81 7.61 -12.28 -29.12
CA PRO A 81 7.02 -13.41 -29.83
C PRO A 81 6.54 -14.55 -28.93
N ILE A 82 7.21 -14.83 -27.80
CA ILE A 82 6.75 -15.84 -26.84
C ILE A 82 5.59 -15.28 -25.99
N LEU A 83 5.75 -14.09 -25.44
CA LEU A 83 4.72 -13.44 -24.61
C LEU A 83 3.42 -13.19 -25.39
N ASP A 84 3.49 -12.98 -26.71
CA ASP A 84 2.31 -12.80 -27.57
C ASP A 84 1.43 -14.05 -27.63
N THR A 85 1.98 -15.25 -27.33
CA THR A 85 1.25 -16.51 -27.26
C THR A 85 0.70 -16.79 -25.87
N ILE A 86 1.10 -16.03 -24.85
CA ILE A 86 0.75 -16.28 -23.45
C ILE A 86 -0.34 -15.30 -23.01
N ASN A 87 -1.54 -15.84 -22.77
CA ASN A 87 -2.63 -15.08 -22.12
C ASN A 87 -2.86 -15.53 -20.68
N TYR A 88 -2.62 -16.81 -20.39
CA TYR A 88 -2.87 -17.39 -19.06
C TYR A 88 -1.73 -18.34 -18.68
N PRO A 89 -1.53 -18.64 -17.38
CA PRO A 89 -0.48 -19.54 -16.91
C PRO A 89 -0.44 -20.91 -17.56
N ILE A 90 -1.60 -21.44 -17.95
CA ILE A 90 -1.70 -22.74 -18.62
C ILE A 90 -0.87 -22.79 -19.92
N HIS A 91 -0.76 -21.68 -20.66
CA HIS A 91 0.00 -21.62 -21.92
C HIS A 91 1.51 -21.73 -21.70
N MET A 92 1.99 -21.57 -20.46
CA MET A 92 3.41 -21.65 -20.12
C MET A 92 3.87 -23.07 -19.75
N LYS A 93 2.93 -24.01 -19.50
CA LYS A 93 3.23 -25.31 -18.89
C LYS A 93 4.17 -26.18 -19.74
N ASN A 94 4.15 -26.03 -21.06
CA ASN A 94 4.96 -26.81 -22.00
C ASN A 94 6.20 -26.07 -22.51
N LEU A 95 6.48 -24.86 -22.02
CA LEU A 95 7.70 -24.13 -22.41
C LEU A 95 8.95 -24.78 -21.79
N SER A 96 10.04 -24.82 -22.56
CA SER A 96 11.34 -25.22 -22.04
C SER A 96 11.91 -24.14 -21.10
N THR A 97 12.93 -24.47 -20.33
CA THR A 97 13.58 -23.52 -19.43
C THR A 97 14.24 -22.35 -20.18
N GLU A 98 14.75 -22.60 -21.39
CA GLU A 98 15.29 -21.58 -22.28
C GLU A 98 14.19 -20.63 -22.78
N GLU A 99 13.04 -21.16 -23.19
CA GLU A 99 11.88 -20.37 -23.59
C GLU A 99 11.32 -19.54 -22.42
N LEU A 100 11.27 -20.09 -21.22
CA LEU A 100 10.87 -19.38 -20.01
C LEU A 100 11.84 -18.22 -19.67
N GLN A 101 13.15 -18.40 -19.91
CA GLN A 101 14.11 -17.32 -19.71
C GLN A 101 13.93 -16.21 -20.76
N VAL A 102 13.62 -16.54 -22.01
CA VAL A 102 13.26 -15.55 -23.05
C VAL A 102 11.96 -14.83 -22.68
N LEU A 103 10.94 -15.57 -22.23
CA LEU A 103 9.68 -14.98 -21.76
C LEU A 103 9.88 -13.97 -20.63
N ALA A 104 10.76 -14.26 -19.67
CA ALA A 104 11.07 -13.33 -18.58
C ALA A 104 11.70 -12.02 -19.11
N ASN A 105 12.53 -12.10 -20.13
CA ASN A 105 13.11 -10.92 -20.77
C ASN A 105 12.06 -10.10 -21.56
N GLU A 106 11.22 -10.76 -22.33
CA GLU A 106 10.11 -10.10 -23.06
C GLU A 106 9.13 -9.43 -22.09
N LEU A 107 8.87 -10.07 -20.95
CA LEU A 107 8.02 -9.54 -19.88
C LEU A 107 8.62 -8.25 -19.27
N ARG A 108 9.92 -8.18 -19.08
CA ARG A 108 10.60 -6.94 -18.65
C ARG A 108 10.45 -5.83 -19.69
N GLU A 109 10.67 -6.13 -20.96
CA GLU A 109 10.55 -5.14 -22.04
C GLU A 109 9.11 -4.59 -22.11
N GLU A 110 8.09 -5.44 -21.99
CA GLU A 110 6.69 -5.05 -21.94
C GLU A 110 6.38 -4.15 -20.73
N ILE A 111 6.94 -4.48 -19.54
CA ILE A 111 6.77 -3.68 -18.33
C ILE A 111 7.41 -2.31 -18.48
N ILE A 112 8.66 -2.23 -18.97
CA ILE A 112 9.36 -0.95 -19.19
C ILE A 112 8.55 -0.08 -20.16
N TYR A 113 8.12 -0.65 -21.29
CA TYR A 113 7.31 0.04 -22.28
C TYR A 113 6.00 0.59 -21.70
N THR A 114 5.27 -0.25 -20.99
CA THR A 114 3.97 0.11 -20.40
C THR A 114 4.13 1.18 -19.32
N VAL A 115 5.02 0.95 -18.35
CA VAL A 115 5.21 1.84 -17.19
C VAL A 115 5.83 3.16 -17.61
N SER A 116 6.63 3.21 -18.69
CA SER A 116 7.12 4.47 -19.23
C SER A 116 5.98 5.43 -19.63
N LYS A 117 4.82 4.90 -20.04
CA LYS A 117 3.65 5.66 -20.48
C LYS A 117 2.61 5.89 -19.38
N THR A 118 2.53 4.98 -18.42
CA THR A 118 1.50 5.04 -17.36
C THR A 118 2.04 5.59 -16.04
N GLY A 119 3.36 5.43 -15.78
CA GLY A 119 3.93 5.49 -14.43
C GLY A 119 3.56 4.25 -13.63
N GLY A 120 4.07 4.14 -12.41
CA GLY A 120 3.77 3.05 -11.48
C GLY A 120 5.01 2.42 -10.84
N HIS A 121 4.90 1.17 -10.36
CA HIS A 121 5.97 0.44 -9.69
C HIS A 121 6.83 -0.30 -10.72
N LEU A 122 8.00 0.24 -11.05
CA LEU A 122 8.84 -0.31 -12.10
C LEU A 122 9.78 -1.41 -11.58
N SER A 123 10.72 -1.02 -10.75
CA SER A 123 11.88 -1.87 -10.42
C SER A 123 11.55 -3.09 -9.59
N SER A 124 10.55 -3.01 -8.72
CA SER A 124 10.05 -4.16 -7.96
C SER A 124 9.51 -5.25 -8.90
N SER A 125 8.81 -4.83 -9.98
CA SER A 125 8.26 -5.73 -10.99
C SER A 125 9.35 -6.31 -11.89
N LEU A 126 10.37 -5.54 -12.25
CA LEU A 126 11.50 -6.02 -13.05
C LEU A 126 12.33 -7.07 -12.33
N GLY A 127 12.52 -6.90 -11.01
CA GLY A 127 13.33 -7.81 -10.19
C GLY A 127 12.73 -9.20 -10.01
N VAL A 128 11.42 -9.38 -10.23
CA VAL A 128 10.73 -10.67 -10.00
C VAL A 128 10.21 -11.32 -11.30
N ALA A 129 10.69 -10.89 -12.46
CA ALA A 129 10.20 -11.43 -13.72
C ALA A 129 10.41 -12.96 -13.84
N GLU A 130 11.64 -13.46 -13.59
CA GLU A 130 11.95 -14.89 -13.62
C GLU A 130 11.18 -15.66 -12.53
N LEU A 131 11.14 -15.12 -11.31
CA LEU A 131 10.39 -15.74 -10.22
C LEU A 131 8.90 -15.89 -10.57
N THR A 132 8.28 -14.84 -11.15
CA THR A 132 6.87 -14.88 -11.56
C THR A 132 6.63 -15.93 -12.65
N VAL A 133 7.51 -15.98 -13.65
CA VAL A 133 7.47 -16.97 -14.75
C VAL A 133 7.59 -18.37 -14.17
N ALA A 134 8.57 -18.62 -13.29
CA ALA A 134 8.78 -19.93 -12.67
C ALA A 134 7.57 -20.37 -11.82
N LEU A 135 7.01 -19.46 -11.00
CA LEU A 135 5.83 -19.73 -10.19
C LEU A 135 4.63 -20.15 -11.05
N HIS A 136 4.32 -19.39 -12.10
CA HIS A 136 3.20 -19.70 -12.99
C HIS A 136 3.43 -20.90 -13.89
N HIS A 137 4.70 -21.23 -14.19
CA HIS A 137 5.03 -22.48 -14.90
C HIS A 137 4.84 -23.71 -14.00
N VAL A 138 5.21 -23.62 -12.73
CA VAL A 138 5.17 -24.78 -11.81
C VAL A 138 3.79 -24.99 -11.20
N PHE A 139 3.19 -23.96 -10.62
CA PHE A 139 1.92 -24.05 -9.88
C PHE A 139 0.70 -23.86 -10.77
N ASP A 140 -0.40 -24.55 -10.44
CA ASP A 140 -1.61 -24.63 -11.27
C ASP A 140 -2.63 -23.55 -10.82
N CYS A 141 -2.28 -22.29 -11.07
CA CYS A 141 -3.16 -21.16 -10.78
C CYS A 141 -4.36 -21.12 -11.76
N PRO A 142 -5.56 -20.78 -11.28
CA PRO A 142 -5.88 -20.17 -9.98
C PRO A 142 -6.22 -21.17 -8.86
N ASP A 143 -6.15 -22.50 -9.10
CA ASP A 143 -6.41 -23.47 -8.05
C ASP A 143 -5.34 -23.37 -6.96
N ASP A 144 -4.06 -23.44 -7.30
CA ASP A 144 -2.96 -23.03 -6.43
C ASP A 144 -3.01 -21.52 -6.19
N LYS A 145 -2.74 -21.10 -4.96
CA LYS A 145 -2.88 -19.69 -4.53
C LYS A 145 -1.52 -19.01 -4.40
N ILE A 146 -1.30 -17.96 -5.16
CA ILE A 146 -0.12 -17.09 -5.01
C ILE A 146 -0.57 -15.76 -4.37
N ILE A 147 0.07 -15.40 -3.26
CA ILE A 147 -0.19 -14.18 -2.50
C ILE A 147 1.06 -13.29 -2.58
N TRP A 148 0.90 -12.07 -3.08
CA TRP A 148 1.97 -11.09 -3.21
C TRP A 148 1.94 -10.12 -2.04
N ASP A 149 2.97 -10.12 -1.20
CA ASP A 149 3.10 -9.15 -0.12
C ASP A 149 3.30 -7.74 -0.67
N VAL A 150 2.67 -6.72 -0.07
CA VAL A 150 2.58 -5.35 -0.62
C VAL A 150 1.91 -5.31 -2.00
N GLY A 151 2.36 -6.15 -2.94
CA GLY A 151 1.78 -6.27 -4.27
C GLY A 151 2.31 -5.29 -5.30
N HIS A 152 3.31 -4.45 -4.96
CA HIS A 152 3.94 -3.51 -5.90
C HIS A 152 4.82 -4.19 -6.96
N GLN A 153 5.14 -5.46 -6.80
CA GLN A 153 5.88 -6.32 -7.73
C GLN A 153 4.97 -7.15 -8.66
N ALA A 154 3.64 -6.94 -8.64
CA ALA A 154 2.68 -7.83 -9.27
C ALA A 154 2.38 -7.54 -10.75
N TYR A 155 3.10 -6.63 -11.43
CA TYR A 155 2.85 -6.36 -12.85
C TYR A 155 3.14 -7.56 -13.75
N PRO A 156 4.23 -8.34 -13.57
CA PRO A 156 4.43 -9.59 -14.28
C PRO A 156 3.25 -10.56 -14.10
N HIS A 157 2.77 -10.72 -12.87
CA HIS A 157 1.62 -11.55 -12.54
C HIS A 157 0.36 -11.09 -13.31
N LYS A 158 0.07 -9.78 -13.34
CA LYS A 158 -1.09 -9.25 -14.07
C LYS A 158 -0.98 -9.52 -15.57
N ILE A 159 0.19 -9.35 -16.17
CA ILE A 159 0.43 -9.62 -17.60
C ILE A 159 0.18 -11.09 -17.92
N LEU A 160 0.75 -12.01 -17.14
CA LEU A 160 0.65 -13.47 -17.36
C LEU A 160 -0.72 -14.07 -17.02
N THR A 161 -1.62 -13.29 -16.43
CA THR A 161 -2.95 -13.73 -15.98
C THR A 161 -4.10 -13.00 -16.68
N GLY A 162 -3.96 -12.76 -18.00
CA GLY A 162 -5.02 -12.30 -18.88
C GLY A 162 -5.24 -10.78 -18.92
N ARG A 163 -4.42 -9.98 -18.24
CA ARG A 163 -4.61 -8.52 -18.15
C ARG A 163 -3.66 -7.70 -19.02
N ARG A 164 -2.82 -8.35 -19.82
CA ARG A 164 -1.80 -7.68 -20.65
C ARG A 164 -2.39 -6.58 -21.54
N SER A 165 -3.49 -6.85 -22.23
CA SER A 165 -4.14 -5.89 -23.14
C SER A 165 -4.66 -4.63 -22.44
N ARG A 166 -4.92 -4.72 -21.13
CA ARG A 166 -5.41 -3.62 -20.29
C ARG A 166 -4.31 -2.93 -19.49
N MET A 167 -3.06 -3.39 -19.54
CA MET A 167 -1.96 -2.79 -18.75
C MET A 167 -1.73 -1.30 -19.02
N HIS A 168 -2.10 -0.79 -20.19
CA HIS A 168 -2.07 0.63 -20.53
C HIS A 168 -3.02 1.48 -19.68
N THR A 169 -3.98 0.86 -18.97
CA THR A 169 -4.93 1.53 -18.07
C THR A 169 -4.54 1.44 -16.59
N ILE A 170 -3.38 0.85 -16.28
CA ILE A 170 -3.01 0.61 -14.88
C ILE A 170 -2.93 1.92 -14.09
N ARG A 171 -3.51 1.95 -12.88
CA ARG A 171 -3.59 3.10 -11.97
C ARG A 171 -4.39 4.30 -12.51
N GLN A 172 -5.16 4.11 -13.57
CA GLN A 172 -6.03 5.14 -14.16
C GLN A 172 -7.49 4.88 -13.79
N THR A 173 -8.31 5.91 -13.79
CA THR A 173 -9.75 5.82 -13.48
C THR A 173 -10.42 4.73 -14.31
N ARG A 174 -11.12 3.80 -13.66
CA ARG A 174 -11.76 2.62 -14.24
C ARG A 174 -10.79 1.63 -14.94
N GLY A 175 -9.49 1.79 -14.72
CA GLY A 175 -8.45 0.91 -15.25
C GLY A 175 -8.08 -0.22 -14.28
N LEU A 176 -6.92 -0.83 -14.53
CA LEU A 176 -6.37 -1.85 -13.64
C LEU A 176 -5.78 -1.22 -12.36
N ALA A 177 -6.00 -1.88 -11.23
CA ALA A 177 -5.39 -1.50 -9.96
C ALA A 177 -3.86 -1.65 -9.99
N GLY A 178 -3.16 -0.78 -9.26
CA GLY A 178 -1.69 -0.86 -9.12
C GLY A 178 -1.20 -2.02 -8.25
N PHE A 179 -2.12 -2.69 -7.55
CA PHE A 179 -1.88 -3.82 -6.64
C PHE A 179 -2.82 -4.98 -6.99
N PRO A 180 -2.58 -6.22 -6.51
CA PRO A 180 -3.55 -7.30 -6.62
C PRO A 180 -4.89 -6.92 -6.00
N LYS A 181 -5.98 -7.21 -6.71
CA LYS A 181 -7.35 -6.92 -6.27
C LYS A 181 -8.25 -8.11 -6.63
N ARG A 182 -8.85 -8.76 -5.62
CA ARG A 182 -9.66 -9.99 -5.80
C ARG A 182 -10.80 -9.83 -6.80
N GLU A 183 -11.42 -8.65 -6.84
CA GLU A 183 -12.50 -8.34 -7.78
C GLU A 183 -12.01 -8.18 -9.23
N GLU A 184 -10.71 -7.94 -9.43
CA GLU A 184 -10.13 -7.73 -10.76
C GLU A 184 -9.85 -9.06 -11.48
N SER A 185 -9.46 -10.08 -10.74
CA SER A 185 -9.06 -11.36 -11.32
C SER A 185 -9.16 -12.53 -10.31
N VAL A 186 -9.58 -13.69 -10.79
CA VAL A 186 -9.57 -14.94 -10.02
C VAL A 186 -8.15 -15.40 -9.62
N TYR A 187 -7.13 -14.89 -10.31
CA TYR A 187 -5.72 -15.14 -10.02
C TYR A 187 -5.19 -14.30 -8.85
N ASP A 188 -5.89 -13.22 -8.48
CA ASP A 188 -5.55 -12.39 -7.32
C ASP A 188 -6.17 -13.03 -6.07
N ALA A 189 -5.51 -14.05 -5.53
CA ALA A 189 -6.03 -14.84 -4.40
C ALA A 189 -6.31 -14.00 -3.16
N PHE A 190 -5.51 -12.94 -2.94
CA PHE A 190 -5.64 -11.98 -1.85
C PHE A 190 -5.32 -10.56 -2.31
N GLY A 191 -6.09 -9.57 -1.85
CA GLY A 191 -5.82 -8.17 -2.11
C GLY A 191 -4.58 -7.70 -1.35
N ALA A 192 -3.80 -6.81 -1.93
CA ALA A 192 -2.58 -6.31 -1.34
C ALA A 192 -2.50 -4.78 -1.42
N GLY A 193 -1.49 -4.20 -0.77
CA GLY A 193 -1.24 -2.76 -0.69
C GLY A 193 -0.46 -2.38 0.56
N HIS A 194 -0.66 -3.12 1.67
CA HIS A 194 0.08 -3.01 2.91
C HIS A 194 1.04 -4.19 3.07
N SER A 195 2.17 -3.98 3.74
CA SER A 195 3.22 -4.98 3.91
C SER A 195 2.90 -6.04 4.97
N SER A 196 3.62 -7.15 4.91
CA SER A 196 3.74 -8.15 5.99
C SER A 196 2.49 -8.99 6.25
N THR A 197 1.50 -8.95 5.35
CA THR A 197 0.23 -9.65 5.51
C THR A 197 0.19 -11.00 4.80
N SER A 198 1.09 -11.25 3.84
CA SER A 198 1.02 -12.40 2.94
C SER A 198 1.18 -13.74 3.66
N ILE A 199 2.08 -13.83 4.65
CA ILE A 199 2.31 -15.07 5.40
C ILE A 199 1.08 -15.42 6.24
N SER A 200 0.51 -14.45 6.96
CA SER A 200 -0.72 -14.66 7.74
C SER A 200 -1.89 -15.08 6.84
N ALA A 201 -2.09 -14.38 5.73
CA ALA A 201 -3.16 -14.71 4.77
C ALA A 201 -2.94 -16.11 4.15
N GLY A 202 -1.69 -16.42 3.77
CA GLY A 202 -1.31 -17.72 3.23
C GLY A 202 -1.52 -18.85 4.23
N LEU A 203 -1.13 -18.64 5.49
CA LEU A 203 -1.35 -19.61 6.56
C LEU A 203 -2.84 -19.87 6.76
N GLY A 204 -3.67 -18.83 6.83
CA GLY A 204 -5.12 -18.98 6.91
C GLY A 204 -5.72 -19.73 5.73
N MET A 205 -5.23 -19.48 4.50
CA MET A 205 -5.66 -20.22 3.31
C MET A 205 -5.20 -21.69 3.34
N ALA A 206 -3.97 -21.97 3.82
CA ALA A 206 -3.44 -23.32 3.93
C ALA A 206 -4.23 -24.14 4.97
N VAL A 207 -4.50 -23.59 6.13
CA VAL A 207 -5.37 -24.22 7.15
C VAL A 207 -6.79 -24.43 6.60
N GLY A 208 -7.37 -23.42 5.95
CA GLY A 208 -8.70 -23.54 5.33
C GLY A 208 -8.74 -24.61 4.24
N ARG A 209 -7.68 -24.72 3.41
CA ARG A 209 -7.50 -25.81 2.43
C ARG A 209 -7.54 -27.18 3.11
N ASP A 210 -6.78 -27.35 4.18
CA ASP A 210 -6.65 -28.62 4.90
C ASP A 210 -7.99 -29.03 5.54
N LEU A 211 -8.68 -28.09 6.20
CA LEU A 211 -10.01 -28.31 6.77
C LEU A 211 -11.07 -28.66 5.71
N LEU A 212 -10.95 -28.14 4.50
CA LEU A 212 -11.83 -28.45 3.37
C LEU A 212 -11.41 -29.72 2.60
N GLY A 213 -10.34 -30.40 3.00
CA GLY A 213 -9.81 -31.59 2.33
C GLY A 213 -9.28 -31.33 0.92
N LYS A 214 -8.97 -30.10 0.57
CA LYS A 214 -8.39 -29.71 -0.73
C LYS A 214 -6.88 -30.02 -0.78
N LYS A 215 -6.30 -30.03 -1.99
CA LYS A 215 -4.89 -30.43 -2.23
C LYS A 215 -4.06 -29.34 -2.90
N ASN A 216 -4.63 -28.18 -3.17
CA ASN A 216 -3.94 -27.07 -3.82
C ASN A 216 -2.81 -26.48 -2.94
N HIS A 217 -1.79 -25.96 -3.57
CA HIS A 217 -0.70 -25.30 -2.88
C HIS A 217 -1.06 -23.85 -2.54
N VAL A 218 -0.44 -23.33 -1.47
CA VAL A 218 -0.52 -21.92 -1.08
C VAL A 218 0.89 -21.37 -0.99
N ILE A 219 1.15 -20.30 -1.72
CA ILE A 219 2.46 -19.68 -1.87
C ILE A 219 2.36 -18.21 -1.47
N SER A 220 3.14 -17.78 -0.49
CA SER A 220 3.28 -16.38 -0.06
C SER A 220 4.62 -15.83 -0.55
N VAL A 221 4.60 -14.76 -1.35
CA VAL A 221 5.81 -14.08 -1.82
C VAL A 221 5.97 -12.80 -1.03
N ILE A 222 7.01 -12.71 -0.21
CA ILE A 222 7.29 -11.58 0.68
C ILE A 222 8.69 -11.02 0.41
N GLY A 223 8.81 -9.69 0.37
CA GLY A 223 10.10 -9.01 0.25
C GLY A 223 10.81 -8.86 1.60
N ASP A 224 12.13 -8.73 1.57
CA ASP A 224 12.98 -8.49 2.74
C ASP A 224 12.53 -7.26 3.56
N GLY A 225 12.15 -6.17 2.90
CA GLY A 225 11.60 -5.00 3.57
C GLY A 225 10.30 -5.28 4.34
N ALA A 226 9.42 -6.10 3.78
CA ALA A 226 8.17 -6.49 4.43
C ALA A 226 8.39 -7.46 5.62
N MET A 227 9.56 -8.08 5.71
CA MET A 227 9.97 -8.89 6.87
C MET A 227 10.34 -8.05 8.10
N THR A 228 10.39 -6.73 8.00
CA THR A 228 10.75 -5.87 9.15
C THR A 228 9.60 -5.62 10.11
N ALA A 229 8.35 -5.91 9.75
CA ALA A 229 7.20 -5.77 10.63
C ALA A 229 6.93 -7.03 11.48
N GLY A 230 6.42 -6.83 12.70
CA GLY A 230 6.14 -7.89 13.67
C GLY A 230 5.20 -8.97 13.15
N GLN A 231 4.16 -8.61 12.38
CA GLN A 231 3.17 -9.56 11.85
C GLN A 231 3.80 -10.69 11.01
N ALA A 232 4.90 -10.44 10.29
CA ALA A 232 5.60 -11.49 9.56
C ALA A 232 6.17 -12.57 10.50
N TYR A 233 6.74 -12.14 11.65
CA TYR A 233 7.27 -13.05 12.66
C TYR A 233 6.18 -13.80 13.41
N GLU A 234 5.10 -13.12 13.76
CA GLU A 234 3.92 -13.73 14.39
C GLU A 234 3.37 -14.86 13.49
N ALA A 235 3.25 -14.57 12.20
CA ALA A 235 2.77 -15.54 11.21
C ALA A 235 3.72 -16.73 11.03
N MET A 236 5.04 -16.49 10.96
CA MET A 236 6.03 -17.57 10.83
C MET A 236 6.06 -18.45 12.10
N ASN A 237 6.03 -17.85 13.28
CA ASN A 237 5.98 -18.59 14.54
C ASN A 237 4.71 -19.48 14.60
N ASN A 238 3.57 -18.97 14.19
CA ASN A 238 2.33 -19.74 14.17
C ASN A 238 2.34 -20.81 13.05
N ALA A 239 2.96 -20.53 11.90
CA ALA A 239 3.10 -21.51 10.81
C ALA A 239 3.91 -22.73 11.25
N GLY A 240 5.02 -22.52 11.97
CA GLY A 240 5.82 -23.59 12.53
C GLY A 240 5.06 -24.42 13.58
N TYR A 241 4.23 -23.76 14.41
CA TYR A 241 3.40 -24.46 15.41
C TYR A 241 2.29 -25.31 14.76
N LEU A 242 1.62 -24.79 13.71
CA LEU A 242 0.53 -25.49 13.03
C LEU A 242 1.01 -26.58 12.06
N ASP A 243 2.29 -26.58 11.72
CA ASP A 243 2.94 -27.51 10.79
C ASP A 243 2.18 -27.69 9.45
N THR A 244 1.55 -26.61 9.00
CA THR A 244 0.71 -26.59 7.81
C THR A 244 1.59 -26.41 6.56
N ASN A 245 1.29 -27.15 5.49
CA ASN A 245 2.03 -27.06 4.23
C ASN A 245 1.79 -25.70 3.55
N LEU A 246 2.65 -24.73 3.83
CA LEU A 246 2.69 -23.39 3.27
C LEU A 246 4.07 -23.14 2.65
N ILE A 247 4.12 -22.62 1.44
CA ILE A 247 5.35 -22.21 0.76
C ILE A 247 5.52 -20.70 0.91
N ILE A 248 6.61 -20.28 1.54
CA ILE A 248 6.99 -18.88 1.70
C ILE A 248 8.19 -18.61 0.81
N ILE A 249 8.07 -17.64 -0.10
CA ILE A 249 9.18 -17.16 -0.94
C ILE A 249 9.66 -15.83 -0.35
N LEU A 250 10.83 -15.86 0.29
CA LEU A 250 11.51 -14.63 0.70
C LEU A 250 12.29 -14.07 -0.48
N ASN A 251 11.78 -13.01 -1.07
CA ASN A 251 12.43 -12.26 -2.16
C ASN A 251 13.36 -11.20 -1.57
N ASP A 252 14.63 -11.55 -1.43
CA ASP A 252 15.67 -10.69 -0.88
C ASP A 252 16.36 -9.92 -2.00
N ASN A 253 16.21 -8.61 -2.01
CA ASN A 253 16.84 -7.71 -2.96
C ASN A 253 17.70 -6.62 -2.29
N GLU A 254 18.03 -6.82 -1.01
CA GLU A 254 18.85 -5.93 -0.16
C GLU A 254 18.28 -4.50 -0.04
N GLN A 255 16.98 -4.30 -0.31
CA GLN A 255 16.38 -2.97 -0.30
C GLN A 255 15.03 -2.94 0.40
N VAL A 256 14.99 -2.30 1.55
CA VAL A 256 13.75 -1.87 2.18
C VAL A 256 13.18 -0.70 1.37
N SER A 257 12.02 -0.82 0.83
CA SER A 257 11.19 -0.06 -0.13
C SER A 257 11.77 1.19 -0.81
N LEU A 258 12.44 2.09 -0.11
CA LEU A 258 13.18 3.23 -0.66
C LEU A 258 14.54 3.30 0.02
N PRO A 259 15.66 3.48 -0.74
CA PRO A 259 16.95 3.68 -0.10
C PRO A 259 16.88 4.94 0.74
N THR A 260 17.13 4.81 2.02
CA THR A 260 17.54 5.93 2.86
C THR A 260 18.97 6.27 2.41
N ALA A 261 19.08 7.10 1.36
CA ALA A 261 20.38 7.52 0.88
C ALA A 261 21.03 8.40 1.93
N THR A 262 22.12 7.94 2.50
CA THR A 262 23.07 8.80 3.20
C THR A 262 23.88 9.59 2.17
N VAL A 263 24.47 10.71 2.56
CA VAL A 263 25.30 11.58 1.71
C VAL A 263 26.47 10.80 1.06
N ASP A 264 26.88 9.67 1.67
CA ASP A 264 28.04 8.87 1.28
C ASP A 264 27.71 7.54 0.55
N GLY A 265 26.43 7.31 0.14
CA GLY A 265 26.05 6.09 -0.57
C GLY A 265 24.74 5.47 -0.09
N PRO A 266 24.40 4.24 -0.54
CA PRO A 266 23.21 3.54 -0.06
C PRO A 266 23.34 3.28 1.44
N ALA A 267 22.27 3.60 2.19
CA ALA A 267 22.22 3.35 3.62
C ALA A 267 22.42 1.84 3.90
N PRO A 268 23.13 1.51 4.98
CA PRO A 268 23.25 0.11 5.37
C PRO A 268 21.85 -0.47 5.67
N PRO A 269 21.65 -1.77 5.42
CA PRO A 269 20.35 -2.41 5.64
C PRO A 269 19.86 -2.18 7.08
N VAL A 270 18.60 -1.73 7.19
CA VAL A 270 17.97 -1.44 8.49
C VAL A 270 17.63 -2.74 9.20
N GLY A 271 18.18 -2.92 10.40
CA GLY A 271 17.84 -4.01 11.30
C GLY A 271 18.81 -5.22 11.28
N ALA A 272 18.72 -6.00 12.35
CA ALA A 272 19.58 -7.18 12.56
C ALA A 272 19.31 -8.29 11.54
N LEU A 273 18.08 -8.44 11.08
CA LEU A 273 17.70 -9.42 10.06
C LEU A 273 18.38 -9.12 8.72
N SER A 274 18.28 -7.89 8.22
CA SER A 274 18.94 -7.49 6.98
C SER A 274 20.45 -7.66 7.07
N LYS A 275 21.07 -7.31 8.21
CA LYS A 275 22.49 -7.57 8.48
C LYS A 275 22.80 -9.07 8.53
N ALA A 276 21.92 -9.91 9.06
CA ALA A 276 22.10 -11.36 9.11
C ALA A 276 22.00 -11.96 7.69
N LEU A 277 21.02 -11.53 6.88
CA LEU A 277 20.86 -11.94 5.49
C LEU A 277 22.09 -11.54 4.66
N THR A 278 22.55 -10.29 4.77
CA THR A 278 23.78 -9.80 4.09
C THR A 278 25.01 -10.60 4.49
N ARG A 279 25.16 -10.98 5.78
CA ARG A 279 26.27 -11.84 6.23
C ARG A 279 26.18 -13.25 5.66
N LEU A 280 25.00 -13.81 5.49
CA LEU A 280 24.80 -15.10 4.82
C LEU A 280 25.26 -15.03 3.36
N GLN A 281 24.94 -13.96 2.66
CA GLN A 281 25.33 -13.75 1.25
C GLN A 281 26.86 -13.56 1.09
N SER A 282 27.53 -12.85 2.00
CA SER A 282 28.96 -12.51 1.90
C SER A 282 29.90 -13.60 2.40
N SER A 283 29.39 -14.71 2.98
CA SER A 283 30.25 -15.75 3.53
C SER A 283 30.96 -16.58 2.44
N ARG A 284 32.25 -16.89 2.63
CA ARG A 284 33.01 -17.80 1.74
C ARG A 284 32.34 -19.19 1.63
N LYS A 285 31.61 -19.63 2.66
CA LYS A 285 30.83 -20.87 2.65
C LYS A 285 29.65 -20.79 1.65
N PHE A 286 29.09 -19.61 1.43
CA PHE A 286 28.06 -19.38 0.42
C PHE A 286 28.53 -19.67 -1.00
N HIS A 287 29.73 -19.21 -1.36
CA HIS A 287 30.31 -19.55 -2.68
C HIS A 287 30.59 -21.05 -2.84
N GLN A 288 30.95 -21.73 -1.77
CA GLN A 288 31.12 -23.20 -1.78
C GLN A 288 29.78 -23.93 -1.92
N LEU A 289 28.71 -23.46 -1.24
CA LEU A 289 27.34 -24.00 -1.39
C LEU A 289 26.83 -23.85 -2.83
N ARG A 290 27.11 -22.70 -3.45
CA ARG A 290 26.77 -22.43 -4.87
C ARG A 290 27.46 -23.40 -5.82
N GLU A 291 28.70 -23.76 -5.55
CA GLU A 291 29.44 -24.78 -6.35
C GLU A 291 28.97 -26.20 -6.09
N VAL A 292 28.53 -26.50 -4.85
CA VAL A 292 27.93 -27.82 -4.50
C VAL A 292 26.54 -27.95 -5.13
N ALA A 293 25.71 -26.92 -5.09
CA ALA A 293 24.42 -26.91 -5.78
C ALA A 293 24.58 -27.10 -7.29
N LYS A 294 25.56 -26.47 -7.91
CA LYS A 294 25.92 -26.71 -9.32
C LYS A 294 26.44 -28.13 -9.59
N GLY A 295 27.11 -28.75 -8.61
CA GLY A 295 27.59 -30.12 -8.69
C GLY A 295 26.49 -31.18 -8.58
N ILE A 296 25.46 -30.91 -7.76
CA ILE A 296 24.31 -31.78 -7.54
C ILE A 296 23.40 -31.83 -8.77
N THR A 297 23.19 -30.71 -9.48
CA THR A 297 22.40 -30.64 -10.70
C THR A 297 23.00 -31.45 -11.87
N LYS A 298 24.30 -31.74 -11.85
CA LYS A 298 24.97 -32.47 -12.94
C LYS A 298 25.03 -33.99 -12.77
N LYS A 299 24.72 -34.58 -11.62
CA LYS A 299 25.09 -35.97 -11.30
C LYS A 299 24.00 -36.96 -10.91
N PHE A 300 22.74 -36.59 -10.70
CA PHE A 300 21.75 -37.51 -10.13
C PHE A 300 20.43 -37.60 -10.91
N GLY A 301 20.35 -38.65 -11.77
CA GLY A 301 19.10 -39.31 -12.15
C GLY A 301 18.75 -40.39 -11.10
N GLU A 302 17.47 -40.56 -10.81
CA GLU A 302 16.79 -41.73 -10.27
C GLU A 302 16.90 -42.20 -8.79
N GLN A 303 17.41 -41.49 -7.82
CA GLN A 303 17.34 -41.95 -6.42
C GLN A 303 16.83 -40.89 -5.44
N ALA A 304 15.54 -40.57 -5.52
CA ALA A 304 14.92 -39.48 -4.77
C ALA A 304 14.91 -39.65 -3.24
N HIS A 305 14.88 -40.87 -2.70
CA HIS A 305 14.79 -41.12 -1.26
C HIS A 305 16.14 -40.98 -0.53
N GLU A 306 17.24 -41.38 -1.16
CA GLU A 306 18.60 -41.20 -0.65
C GLU A 306 19.07 -39.74 -0.75
N ILE A 307 18.49 -38.99 -1.69
CA ILE A 307 18.82 -37.56 -1.90
C ILE A 307 18.17 -36.70 -0.83
N ALA A 308 16.93 -36.96 -0.42
CA ALA A 308 16.32 -36.24 0.71
C ALA A 308 17.09 -36.46 2.01
N ALA A 309 17.53 -37.66 2.31
CA ALA A 309 18.35 -37.97 3.47
C ALA A 309 19.78 -37.41 3.34
N LYS A 310 20.36 -37.38 2.12
CA LYS A 310 21.70 -36.79 1.88
C LYS A 310 21.66 -35.26 1.82
N VAL A 311 20.60 -34.63 1.31
CA VAL A 311 20.39 -33.17 1.39
C VAL A 311 20.19 -32.76 2.83
N ASP A 312 19.40 -33.47 3.61
CA ASP A 312 19.21 -33.27 5.06
C ASP A 312 20.54 -33.51 5.85
N SER A 313 21.27 -34.54 5.54
CA SER A 313 22.58 -34.86 6.15
C SER A 313 23.68 -33.90 5.68
N CYS A 314 23.67 -33.48 4.42
CA CYS A 314 24.61 -32.50 3.87
C CYS A 314 24.31 -31.08 4.41
N MET A 315 23.03 -30.74 4.53
CA MET A 315 22.59 -29.50 5.17
C MET A 315 22.91 -29.51 6.67
N ARG A 316 22.65 -30.58 7.41
CA ARG A 316 23.03 -30.72 8.83
C ARG A 316 24.55 -30.83 9.03
N GLY A 317 25.27 -31.46 8.13
CA GLY A 317 26.73 -31.58 8.20
C GLY A 317 27.48 -30.30 7.82
N MET A 318 26.92 -29.44 6.96
CA MET A 318 27.49 -28.13 6.63
C MET A 318 27.11 -27.04 7.67
N VAL A 319 26.05 -27.23 8.43
CA VAL A 319 25.58 -26.40 9.54
C VAL A 319 26.22 -26.83 10.88
N GLY A 320 26.91 -27.97 10.93
CA GLY A 320 27.61 -28.48 12.09
C GLY A 320 28.71 -27.54 12.61
N GLY A 321 28.29 -26.44 13.23
CA GLY A 321 29.12 -25.39 13.80
C GLY A 321 28.60 -23.98 13.67
N ALA A 322 27.51 -23.75 12.90
CA ALA A 322 26.78 -22.50 12.87
C ALA A 322 25.36 -22.71 13.44
N ARG A 323 24.91 -21.83 14.31
CA ARG A 323 23.56 -21.79 14.89
C ARG A 323 22.51 -21.96 13.80
N ALA A 324 21.42 -22.70 14.06
CA ALA A 324 20.24 -22.78 13.22
C ALA A 324 19.83 -21.39 12.76
N SER A 325 19.33 -21.27 11.52
CA SER A 325 18.80 -19.97 11.06
C SER A 325 17.58 -19.61 11.89
N LEU A 326 17.28 -18.32 12.07
CA LEU A 326 16.06 -17.87 12.74
C LEU A 326 14.81 -18.58 12.21
N PHE A 327 14.77 -18.85 10.92
CA PHE A 327 13.62 -19.49 10.27
C PHE A 327 13.46 -20.97 10.71
N GLU A 328 14.56 -21.68 10.87
CA GLU A 328 14.56 -23.07 11.37
C GLU A 328 14.18 -23.12 12.84
N GLU A 329 14.63 -22.14 13.64
CA GLU A 329 14.22 -22.01 15.05
C GLU A 329 12.72 -21.72 15.20
N LEU A 330 12.10 -21.05 14.20
CA LEU A 330 10.65 -20.84 14.10
C LEU A 330 9.90 -22.05 13.52
N GLY A 331 10.57 -23.16 13.22
CA GLY A 331 9.95 -24.39 12.73
C GLY A 331 9.70 -24.43 11.21
N LEU A 332 10.33 -23.55 10.43
CA LEU A 332 10.22 -23.56 8.99
C LEU A 332 11.35 -24.36 8.34
N PHE A 333 11.05 -25.14 7.30
CA PHE A 333 12.08 -25.77 6.50
C PHE A 333 12.71 -24.74 5.56
N TYR A 334 13.99 -24.39 5.79
CA TYR A 334 14.69 -23.36 5.04
C TYR A 334 15.42 -23.92 3.82
N ILE A 335 15.19 -23.32 2.65
CA ILE A 335 15.88 -23.61 1.39
C ILE A 335 16.52 -22.31 0.86
N GLY A 336 17.80 -22.33 0.63
CA GLY A 336 18.46 -21.20 -0.02
C GLY A 336 19.83 -20.87 0.55
N PRO A 337 20.38 -19.73 0.07
CA PRO A 337 19.81 -18.80 -0.89
C PRO A 337 19.87 -19.31 -2.34
N VAL A 338 18.88 -18.94 -3.15
CA VAL A 338 18.71 -19.32 -4.56
C VAL A 338 18.87 -18.09 -5.46
N ASP A 339 19.52 -18.22 -6.61
CA ASP A 339 19.60 -17.15 -7.60
C ASP A 339 18.23 -16.93 -8.27
N GLY A 340 17.57 -15.83 -7.95
CA GLY A 340 16.23 -15.48 -8.44
C GLY A 340 16.19 -15.06 -9.91
N HIS A 341 17.34 -14.94 -10.59
CA HIS A 341 17.43 -14.61 -12.01
C HIS A 341 17.74 -15.80 -12.90
N LYS A 342 17.78 -17.01 -12.33
CA LYS A 342 17.93 -18.26 -13.06
C LYS A 342 16.64 -19.07 -13.05
N VAL A 343 15.90 -19.00 -14.15
CA VAL A 343 14.62 -19.72 -14.30
C VAL A 343 14.78 -21.21 -14.09
N GLU A 344 15.87 -21.82 -14.59
CA GLU A 344 16.16 -23.25 -14.46
C GLU A 344 16.24 -23.67 -12.99
N ASP A 345 17.03 -22.96 -12.17
CA ASP A 345 17.22 -23.24 -10.75
C ASP A 345 15.89 -23.07 -9.98
N LEU A 346 15.14 -21.99 -10.27
CA LEU A 346 13.84 -21.70 -9.68
C LEU A 346 12.82 -22.80 -10.00
N VAL A 347 12.67 -23.16 -11.27
CA VAL A 347 11.73 -24.21 -11.71
C VAL A 347 12.07 -25.56 -11.08
N TYR A 348 13.36 -25.90 -11.01
CA TYR A 348 13.81 -27.15 -10.40
C TYR A 348 13.42 -27.20 -8.91
N ILE A 349 13.73 -26.16 -8.13
CA ILE A 349 13.45 -26.14 -6.70
C ILE A 349 11.94 -26.12 -6.44
N LEU A 350 11.20 -25.27 -7.15
CA LEU A 350 9.74 -25.17 -6.98
C LEU A 350 9.03 -26.47 -7.34
N LYS A 351 9.44 -27.19 -8.40
CA LYS A 351 8.92 -28.52 -8.71
C LYS A 351 9.21 -29.53 -7.60
N LYS A 352 10.44 -29.55 -7.08
CA LYS A 352 10.80 -30.44 -5.97
C LYS A 352 9.97 -30.17 -4.71
N VAL A 353 9.78 -28.90 -4.35
CA VAL A 353 8.96 -28.52 -3.18
C VAL A 353 7.49 -28.87 -3.42
N LYS A 354 6.96 -28.69 -4.65
CA LYS A 354 5.60 -29.06 -5.01
C LYS A 354 5.34 -30.56 -4.87
N ASP A 355 6.31 -31.38 -5.29
CA ASP A 355 6.15 -32.85 -5.35
C ASP A 355 6.44 -33.53 -4.00
N LEU A 356 6.99 -32.84 -3.00
CA LEU A 356 7.30 -33.41 -1.70
C LEU A 356 6.01 -33.62 -0.87
N PRO A 357 5.80 -34.80 -0.26
CA PRO A 357 4.76 -34.94 0.75
C PRO A 357 5.04 -34.03 1.93
N SER A 358 4.00 -33.53 2.58
CA SER A 358 3.98 -32.52 3.64
C SER A 358 5.31 -32.38 4.43
N LEU A 359 6.02 -31.28 4.17
CA LEU A 359 7.24 -30.88 4.91
C LEU A 359 6.93 -29.86 6.02
N GLY A 360 5.64 -29.58 6.28
CA GLY A 360 5.27 -28.40 7.05
C GLY A 360 5.52 -27.10 6.26
N PRO A 361 5.70 -25.98 6.94
CA PRO A 361 5.96 -24.70 6.28
C PRO A 361 7.40 -24.64 5.74
N VAL A 362 7.52 -24.30 4.45
CA VAL A 362 8.80 -24.17 3.74
C VAL A 362 9.08 -22.70 3.46
N LEU A 363 10.31 -22.26 3.75
CA LEU A 363 10.79 -20.92 3.36
C LEU A 363 11.90 -21.08 2.31
N ILE A 364 11.64 -20.56 1.10
CA ILE A 364 12.62 -20.48 0.01
C ILE A 364 13.18 -19.07 -0.04
N HIS A 365 14.46 -18.91 0.25
CA HIS A 365 15.16 -17.62 0.20
C HIS A 365 15.71 -17.40 -1.22
N VAL A 366 15.16 -16.43 -1.92
CA VAL A 366 15.48 -16.10 -3.32
C VAL A 366 16.14 -14.73 -3.36
N ILE A 367 17.33 -14.65 -3.97
CA ILE A 367 18.08 -13.39 -4.14
C ILE A 367 17.76 -12.80 -5.50
N THR A 368 17.32 -11.55 -5.52
CA THR A 368 17.01 -10.80 -6.75
C THR A 368 17.69 -9.42 -6.76
N GLU A 369 17.65 -8.77 -7.90
CA GLU A 369 18.13 -7.39 -8.07
C GLU A 369 16.95 -6.49 -8.48
N LYS A 370 16.69 -5.47 -7.68
CA LYS A 370 15.65 -4.47 -7.96
C LYS A 370 16.03 -3.66 -9.21
N GLY A 371 15.13 -3.61 -10.21
CA GLY A 371 15.39 -2.92 -11.48
C GLY A 371 16.18 -3.73 -12.50
N LYS A 372 16.41 -5.03 -12.27
CA LYS A 372 17.16 -5.94 -13.13
C LYS A 372 16.78 -5.84 -14.60
N GLY A 373 17.80 -5.71 -15.46
CA GLY A 373 17.66 -5.66 -16.92
C GLY A 373 17.29 -4.28 -17.46
N TYR A 374 17.29 -3.23 -16.62
CA TYR A 374 17.07 -1.84 -17.04
C TYR A 374 18.14 -0.92 -16.44
N ALA A 375 19.16 -0.61 -17.22
CA ALA A 375 20.34 0.14 -16.76
C ALA A 375 20.00 1.46 -16.03
N PRO A 376 19.03 2.30 -16.47
CA PRO A 376 18.67 3.49 -15.71
C PRO A 376 18.16 3.19 -14.29
N ALA A 377 17.44 2.08 -14.10
CA ALA A 377 16.95 1.68 -12.78
C ALA A 377 18.06 1.04 -11.92
N GLU A 378 18.96 0.28 -12.53
CA GLU A 378 20.08 -0.36 -11.82
C GLU A 378 21.06 0.66 -11.22
N VAL A 379 21.24 1.81 -11.86
CA VAL A 379 22.15 2.87 -11.40
C VAL A 379 21.49 3.96 -10.57
N ALA A 380 20.17 4.12 -10.67
CA ALA A 380 19.43 5.14 -9.91
C ALA A 380 19.50 4.87 -8.39
N PRO A 381 19.73 5.91 -7.56
CA PRO A 381 19.75 5.73 -6.09
C PRO A 381 18.45 5.16 -5.51
N ASP A 382 17.30 5.59 -6.05
CA ASP A 382 15.97 5.11 -5.68
C ASP A 382 15.57 3.85 -6.46
N LYS A 383 16.48 3.32 -7.29
CA LYS A 383 16.22 2.21 -8.20
C LYS A 383 14.98 2.38 -9.05
N MET A 384 14.50 3.60 -9.25
CA MET A 384 13.23 3.89 -9.95
C MET A 384 12.06 3.06 -9.37
N HIS A 385 11.93 3.01 -8.05
CA HIS A 385 10.92 2.20 -7.34
C HIS A 385 9.50 2.57 -7.78
N GLY A 386 9.14 3.85 -7.69
CA GLY A 386 7.88 4.41 -8.15
C GLY A 386 8.14 5.54 -9.13
N VAL A 387 7.65 5.43 -10.34
CA VAL A 387 7.94 6.38 -11.41
C VAL A 387 6.67 7.05 -11.94
N VAL A 388 6.82 8.30 -12.36
CA VAL A 388 5.86 8.95 -13.29
C VAL A 388 6.22 8.56 -14.72
N LYS A 389 5.51 9.10 -15.72
CA LYS A 389 5.88 8.88 -17.12
C LYS A 389 7.35 9.24 -17.37
N PHE A 390 8.05 8.45 -18.13
CA PHE A 390 9.48 8.65 -18.39
C PHE A 390 9.85 8.25 -19.81
N ASP A 391 10.99 8.75 -20.28
CA ASP A 391 11.60 8.30 -21.51
C ASP A 391 12.30 6.95 -21.29
N PRO A 392 11.88 5.86 -21.94
CA PRO A 392 12.42 4.52 -21.70
C PRO A 392 13.88 4.35 -22.12
N HIS A 393 14.41 5.21 -23.00
CA HIS A 393 15.81 5.16 -23.39
C HIS A 393 16.75 5.72 -22.32
N SER A 394 16.41 6.89 -21.77
CA SER A 394 17.26 7.59 -20.80
C SER A 394 16.85 7.40 -19.33
N GLY A 395 15.69 6.86 -19.06
CA GLY A 395 15.10 6.80 -17.72
C GLY A 395 14.61 8.16 -17.18
N LYS A 396 14.71 9.23 -17.97
CA LYS A 396 14.37 10.58 -17.52
C LYS A 396 12.87 10.73 -17.31
N GLN A 397 12.47 10.98 -16.06
CA GLN A 397 11.07 11.15 -15.70
C GLN A 397 10.53 12.52 -16.12
N GLN A 398 9.28 12.53 -16.59
CA GLN A 398 8.54 13.74 -16.92
C GLN A 398 8.01 14.36 -15.63
N LYS A 399 8.72 15.34 -15.08
CA LYS A 399 8.22 16.09 -13.92
C LYS A 399 7.02 16.94 -14.34
N SER A 400 5.93 16.89 -13.57
CA SER A 400 4.83 17.84 -13.76
C SER A 400 5.38 19.26 -13.50
N LYS A 401 4.96 20.21 -14.32
CA LYS A 401 5.27 21.63 -14.11
C LYS A 401 4.34 22.20 -13.02
N SER A 402 4.50 21.74 -11.77
CA SER A 402 3.85 22.42 -10.66
C SER A 402 4.59 23.73 -10.38
N THR A 403 3.86 24.82 -10.20
CA THR A 403 4.42 26.11 -9.79
C THR A 403 4.72 26.15 -8.30
N THR A 404 4.20 25.20 -7.53
CA THR A 404 4.32 25.12 -6.07
C THR A 404 4.98 23.79 -5.66
N GLN A 405 5.50 23.74 -4.45
CA GLN A 405 6.08 22.53 -3.87
C GLN A 405 4.97 21.57 -3.36
N SER A 406 5.34 20.34 -3.04
CA SER A 406 4.40 19.39 -2.40
C SER A 406 4.20 19.72 -0.92
N TYR A 407 3.03 19.34 -0.37
CA TYR A 407 2.77 19.42 1.08
C TYR A 407 3.83 18.69 1.90
N THR A 408 4.26 17.51 1.46
CA THR A 408 5.36 16.74 2.06
C THR A 408 6.65 17.57 2.20
N LYS A 409 6.97 18.39 1.18
CA LYS A 409 8.18 19.22 1.22
C LYS A 409 8.00 20.43 2.14
N TYR A 410 6.83 21.08 2.13
CA TYR A 410 6.50 22.16 3.08
C TYR A 410 6.56 21.67 4.53
N PHE A 411 6.05 20.47 4.81
CA PHE A 411 6.18 19.83 6.12
C PHE A 411 7.65 19.67 6.51
N ALA A 412 8.47 19.08 5.65
CA ALA A 412 9.88 18.83 5.95
C ALA A 412 10.66 20.11 6.20
N GLU A 413 10.45 21.17 5.38
CA GLU A 413 11.10 22.48 5.53
C GLU A 413 10.66 23.18 6.83
N SER A 414 9.38 23.09 7.19
CA SER A 414 8.86 23.65 8.44
C SER A 414 9.41 22.89 9.67
N LEU A 415 9.49 21.57 9.60
CA LEU A 415 10.06 20.77 10.69
C LEU A 415 11.56 21.05 10.89
N ILE A 416 12.31 21.22 9.79
CA ILE A 416 13.71 21.64 9.84
C ILE A 416 13.85 23.00 10.55
N ALA A 417 13.01 23.97 10.18
CA ALA A 417 13.03 25.30 10.78
C ALA A 417 12.70 25.29 12.29
N GLU A 418 11.84 24.40 12.76
CA GLU A 418 11.59 24.19 14.19
C GLU A 418 12.77 23.46 14.88
N ALA A 419 13.36 22.47 14.24
CA ALA A 419 14.48 21.70 14.78
C ALA A 419 15.80 22.47 14.87
N GLU A 420 15.95 23.55 14.11
CA GLU A 420 17.05 24.53 14.25
C GLU A 420 16.97 25.32 15.56
N ARG A 421 15.79 25.40 16.19
CA ARG A 421 15.53 26.17 17.41
C ARG A 421 15.41 25.32 18.66
N ASP A 422 14.99 24.06 18.52
CA ASP A 422 14.81 23.11 19.61
C ASP A 422 15.50 21.80 19.25
N ASP A 423 16.63 21.54 19.88
CA ASP A 423 17.44 20.34 19.65
C ASP A 423 16.80 19.04 20.20
N ARG A 424 15.73 19.15 20.98
CA ARG A 424 14.92 18.02 21.42
C ARG A 424 14.04 17.45 20.31
N ILE A 425 13.83 18.17 19.19
CA ILE A 425 13.03 17.68 18.08
C ILE A 425 13.77 16.57 17.35
N VAL A 426 13.12 15.41 17.28
CA VAL A 426 13.59 14.22 16.56
C VAL A 426 12.49 13.73 15.62
N ALA A 427 12.89 13.08 14.54
CA ALA A 427 11.98 12.61 13.51
C ALA A 427 12.05 11.08 13.35
N ILE A 428 10.89 10.43 13.19
CA ILE A 428 10.78 8.98 13.00
C ILE A 428 9.93 8.70 11.76
N HIS A 429 10.34 7.73 10.94
CA HIS A 429 9.53 7.21 9.84
C HIS A 429 9.69 5.69 9.69
N ALA A 430 8.73 5.07 9.04
CA ALA A 430 8.70 3.63 8.78
C ALA A 430 9.07 3.35 7.31
N ALA A 431 10.37 3.30 6.98
CA ALA A 431 10.92 3.05 5.65
C ALA A 431 10.44 4.03 4.55
N MET A 432 9.91 5.20 4.93
CA MET A 432 9.27 6.13 4.00
C MET A 432 9.91 7.53 4.03
N GLY A 433 11.22 7.64 4.26
CA GLY A 433 11.91 8.92 4.38
C GLY A 433 11.67 9.87 3.21
N GLY A 434 11.76 9.39 1.96
CA GLY A 434 11.44 10.19 0.76
C GLY A 434 9.95 10.51 0.61
N GLY A 435 9.08 9.57 1.01
CA GLY A 435 7.63 9.71 0.94
C GLY A 435 7.06 10.70 1.94
N THR A 436 7.67 10.83 3.12
CA THR A 436 7.30 11.77 4.19
C THR A 436 8.14 13.04 4.18
N GLY A 437 9.15 13.16 3.29
CA GLY A 437 10.07 14.30 3.23
C GLY A 437 11.19 14.26 4.29
N LEU A 438 11.20 13.28 5.20
CA LEU A 438 12.19 13.21 6.27
C LEU A 438 13.61 12.90 5.79
N ASN A 439 13.79 12.47 4.53
CA ASN A 439 15.10 12.43 3.89
C ASN A 439 15.76 13.83 3.80
N LEU A 440 14.99 14.90 3.76
CA LEU A 440 15.50 16.29 3.83
C LEU A 440 15.93 16.64 5.26
N PHE A 441 15.12 16.25 6.24
CA PHE A 441 15.45 16.42 7.65
C PHE A 441 16.70 15.64 8.04
N GLN A 442 16.81 14.38 7.59
CA GLN A 442 17.95 13.50 7.86
C GLN A 442 19.27 14.06 7.32
N LYS A 443 19.26 14.74 6.17
CA LYS A 443 20.45 15.40 5.61
C LYS A 443 20.99 16.49 6.54
N GLN A 444 20.11 17.18 7.24
CA GLN A 444 20.48 18.30 8.12
C GLN A 444 20.76 17.84 9.55
N PHE A 445 20.01 16.83 10.01
CA PHE A 445 20.06 16.29 11.36
C PHE A 445 20.15 14.76 11.36
N PRO A 446 21.27 14.17 10.89
CA PRO A 446 21.38 12.72 10.70
C PRO A 446 21.18 11.93 12.01
N ASP A 447 21.67 12.46 13.14
CA ASP A 447 21.57 11.81 14.46
C ASP A 447 20.20 11.97 15.14
N ARG A 448 19.31 12.77 14.55
CA ARG A 448 17.96 13.05 15.06
C ARG A 448 16.85 12.52 14.16
N CYS A 449 17.19 11.67 13.16
CA CYS A 449 16.24 11.04 12.27
C CYS A 449 16.37 9.52 12.31
N PHE A 450 15.26 8.83 12.57
CA PHE A 450 15.24 7.38 12.77
C PHE A 450 14.33 6.70 11.73
N ASP A 451 14.91 5.78 10.98
CA ASP A 451 14.18 4.84 10.15
C ASP A 451 14.02 3.51 10.89
N VAL A 452 12.80 3.08 11.15
CA VAL A 452 12.51 1.85 11.89
C VAL A 452 12.17 0.66 11.01
N GLY A 453 12.35 0.76 9.69
CA GLY A 453 11.85 -0.22 8.73
C GLY A 453 10.33 -0.08 8.52
N ILE A 454 9.69 -1.05 7.85
CA ILE A 454 8.23 -1.01 7.65
C ILE A 454 7.54 -1.55 8.92
N ALA A 455 7.69 -0.83 10.03
CA ALA A 455 7.27 -1.26 11.36
C ALA A 455 6.56 -0.12 12.12
N GLU A 456 5.36 0.26 11.66
CA GLU A 456 4.62 1.40 12.17
C GLU A 456 4.27 1.28 13.66
N GLN A 457 3.94 0.06 14.14
CA GLN A 457 3.70 -0.21 15.56
C GLN A 457 4.94 0.15 16.41
N HIS A 458 6.11 -0.33 15.96
CA HIS A 458 7.38 0.00 16.61
C HIS A 458 7.69 1.50 16.53
N ALA A 459 7.41 2.16 15.40
CA ALA A 459 7.60 3.60 15.25
C ALA A 459 6.86 4.40 16.34
N VAL A 460 5.62 4.03 16.62
CA VAL A 460 4.76 4.71 17.60
C VAL A 460 5.29 4.48 19.02
N THR A 461 5.53 3.24 19.42
CA THR A 461 6.04 2.94 20.78
C THR A 461 7.45 3.49 20.98
N PHE A 462 8.31 3.47 19.94
CA PHE A 462 9.63 4.09 19.99
C PHE A 462 9.54 5.61 20.18
N ALA A 463 8.61 6.28 19.46
CA ALA A 463 8.33 7.69 19.67
C ALA A 463 7.82 7.98 21.09
N ALA A 464 6.97 7.11 21.65
CA ALA A 464 6.51 7.22 23.04
C ALA A 464 7.69 7.16 24.03
N GLY A 465 8.63 6.23 23.84
CA GLY A 465 9.84 6.13 24.64
C GLY A 465 10.71 7.38 24.57
N LEU A 466 10.92 7.95 23.38
CA LEU A 466 11.66 9.21 23.22
C LEU A 466 10.96 10.41 23.88
N ALA A 467 9.61 10.44 23.81
CA ALA A 467 8.84 11.48 24.50
C ALA A 467 8.93 11.34 26.03
N ALA A 468 8.93 10.12 26.55
CA ALA A 468 9.10 9.87 27.98
C ALA A 468 10.47 10.32 28.54
N GLU A 469 11.51 10.32 27.70
CA GLU A 469 12.85 10.88 28.01
C GLU A 469 12.94 12.40 27.76
N GLY A 470 11.83 13.08 27.43
CA GLY A 470 11.77 14.54 27.28
C GLY A 470 12.12 15.06 25.89
N LEU A 471 12.29 14.18 24.89
CA LEU A 471 12.43 14.60 23.49
C LEU A 471 11.08 14.96 22.87
N LYS A 472 11.12 15.61 21.71
CA LYS A 472 9.95 16.03 20.93
C LYS A 472 9.86 15.21 19.63
N PRO A 473 9.38 13.98 19.69
CA PRO A 473 9.33 13.11 18.52
C PRO A 473 8.21 13.53 17.55
N PHE A 474 8.57 13.73 16.28
CA PHE A 474 7.66 13.80 15.15
C PHE A 474 7.64 12.46 14.43
N CYS A 475 6.55 11.72 14.57
CA CYS A 475 6.34 10.42 13.95
C CYS A 475 5.59 10.64 12.64
N ALA A 476 6.32 10.60 11.49
CA ALA A 476 5.76 10.86 10.17
C ALA A 476 5.41 9.55 9.46
N ILE A 477 4.13 9.28 9.34
CA ILE A 477 3.58 8.05 8.75
C ILE A 477 2.41 8.42 7.83
N TYR A 478 2.19 7.63 6.75
CA TYR A 478 1.01 7.80 5.91
C TYR A 478 -0.27 7.45 6.70
N SER A 479 -1.33 8.20 6.44
CA SER A 479 -2.62 8.01 7.10
C SER A 479 -3.10 6.57 7.11
N SER A 480 -3.11 5.90 5.96
CA SER A 480 -3.55 4.51 5.84
C SER A 480 -2.62 3.51 6.55
N PHE A 481 -1.32 3.82 6.68
CA PHE A 481 -0.35 2.93 7.32
C PHE A 481 -0.36 3.07 8.85
N LEU A 482 -0.70 4.25 9.38
CA LEU A 482 -0.83 4.45 10.82
C LEU A 482 -1.96 3.61 11.45
N GLN A 483 -2.94 3.16 10.65
CA GLN A 483 -3.99 2.25 11.10
C GLN A 483 -3.44 1.00 11.79
N ARG A 484 -2.31 0.49 11.32
CA ARG A 484 -1.62 -0.67 11.89
C ARG A 484 -1.08 -0.40 13.29
N GLY A 485 -0.70 0.84 13.60
CA GLY A 485 -0.16 1.26 14.89
C GLY A 485 -1.18 1.91 15.83
N TYR A 486 -2.49 1.76 15.57
CA TYR A 486 -3.52 2.47 16.34
C TYR A 486 -3.56 2.06 17.82
N ASP A 487 -3.41 0.79 18.14
CA ASP A 487 -3.33 0.34 19.54
C ASP A 487 -2.21 1.06 20.30
N GLN A 488 -1.02 1.17 19.68
CA GLN A 488 0.11 1.87 20.28
C GLN A 488 -0.14 3.38 20.42
N VAL A 489 -0.85 3.99 19.48
CA VAL A 489 -1.28 5.40 19.62
C VAL A 489 -2.20 5.56 20.82
N ALA A 490 -3.16 4.67 21.00
CA ALA A 490 -4.13 4.73 22.11
C ALA A 490 -3.48 4.39 23.46
N HIS A 491 -2.79 3.26 23.56
CA HIS A 491 -2.26 2.72 24.81
C HIS A 491 -0.91 3.32 25.21
N ASP A 492 0.07 3.36 24.27
CA ASP A 492 1.43 3.75 24.60
C ASP A 492 1.62 5.28 24.61
N VAL A 493 0.77 6.01 23.89
CA VAL A 493 0.88 7.47 23.74
C VAL A 493 -0.25 8.22 24.44
N ASP A 494 -1.51 8.08 23.97
CA ASP A 494 -2.62 8.94 24.41
C ASP A 494 -3.02 8.70 25.86
N LEU A 495 -3.13 7.43 26.27
CA LEU A 495 -3.45 7.05 27.65
C LEU A 495 -2.43 7.60 28.65
N GLN A 496 -1.15 7.61 28.27
CA GLN A 496 -0.04 8.10 29.08
C GLN A 496 0.21 9.61 28.94
N ARG A 497 -0.55 10.31 28.07
CA ARG A 497 -0.38 11.74 27.75
C ARG A 497 1.01 12.10 27.28
N LEU A 498 1.68 11.19 26.58
CA LEU A 498 3.01 11.46 26.05
C LEU A 498 2.93 12.41 24.84
N PRO A 499 3.76 13.45 24.77
CA PRO A 499 3.69 14.47 23.75
C PRO A 499 4.35 14.02 22.44
N VAL A 500 3.81 12.95 21.81
CA VAL A 500 4.18 12.50 20.47
C VAL A 500 3.41 13.33 19.44
N ARG A 501 4.10 13.78 18.38
CA ARG A 501 3.53 14.55 17.27
C ARG A 501 3.43 13.66 16.05
N PHE A 502 2.20 13.33 15.64
CA PHE A 502 1.95 12.52 14.44
C PHE A 502 1.78 13.43 13.21
N ALA A 503 2.76 13.38 12.31
CA ALA A 503 2.69 14.03 11.00
C ALA A 503 2.09 13.04 9.99
N ILE A 504 0.82 13.21 9.66
CA ILE A 504 0.04 12.24 8.89
C ILE A 504 -0.03 12.69 7.43
N ASP A 505 0.84 12.13 6.61
CA ASP A 505 0.86 12.38 5.16
C ASP A 505 -0.17 11.50 4.44
N ARG A 506 -0.60 11.89 3.25
CA ARG A 506 -1.61 11.19 2.43
C ARG A 506 -3.00 11.13 3.08
N ALA A 507 -3.40 12.16 3.79
CA ALA A 507 -4.78 12.30 4.25
C ALA A 507 -5.75 12.48 3.09
N GLY A 508 -6.96 11.95 3.20
CA GLY A 508 -7.99 12.01 2.17
C GLY A 508 -7.73 11.11 0.97
N LEU A 509 -8.20 11.52 -0.20
CA LEU A 509 -8.08 10.79 -1.46
C LEU A 509 -6.68 10.96 -2.07
N VAL A 510 -6.07 9.86 -2.49
CA VAL A 510 -4.64 9.82 -2.87
C VAL A 510 -4.39 9.60 -4.36
N GLY A 511 -5.43 9.53 -5.18
CA GLY A 511 -5.29 9.39 -6.62
C GLY A 511 -4.96 7.96 -7.05
N ALA A 512 -3.88 7.80 -7.79
CA ALA A 512 -3.53 6.56 -8.50
C ALA A 512 -3.23 5.35 -7.60
N ASP A 513 -2.96 5.53 -6.31
CA ASP A 513 -2.72 4.43 -5.36
C ASP A 513 -4.03 3.82 -4.83
N GLY A 514 -5.13 4.55 -4.93
CA GLY A 514 -6.48 4.06 -4.65
C GLY A 514 -6.77 3.74 -3.18
N PRO A 515 -7.73 2.85 -2.92
CA PRO A 515 -8.27 2.61 -1.58
C PRO A 515 -7.25 2.05 -0.59
N THR A 516 -6.20 1.38 -1.05
CA THR A 516 -5.16 0.82 -0.18
C THR A 516 -4.29 1.88 0.50
N HIS A 517 -4.26 3.10 -0.06
CA HIS A 517 -3.47 4.23 0.43
C HIS A 517 -4.33 5.43 0.84
N CYS A 518 -5.64 5.32 0.70
CA CYS A 518 -6.60 6.39 1.02
C CYS A 518 -6.60 6.70 2.52
N GLY A 519 -6.38 7.96 2.88
CA GLY A 519 -6.38 8.47 4.26
C GLY A 519 -7.78 8.88 4.72
N ALA A 520 -8.74 7.97 4.66
CA ALA A 520 -10.15 8.26 4.95
C ALA A 520 -10.50 8.17 6.45
N PHE A 521 -9.76 7.38 7.23
CA PHE A 521 -10.19 6.94 8.57
C PHE A 521 -9.42 7.59 9.72
N ASP A 522 -8.34 8.30 9.45
CA ASP A 522 -7.42 8.86 10.46
C ASP A 522 -8.13 9.82 11.42
N THR A 523 -8.95 10.75 10.93
CA THR A 523 -9.73 11.64 11.78
C THR A 523 -10.65 10.84 12.72
N THR A 524 -11.31 9.80 12.21
CA THR A 524 -12.26 8.97 12.97
C THR A 524 -11.57 8.25 14.13
N PHE A 525 -10.46 7.57 13.88
CA PHE A 525 -9.80 6.78 14.93
C PHE A 525 -8.88 7.60 15.85
N LEU A 526 -8.43 8.80 15.44
CA LEU A 526 -7.62 9.66 16.29
C LEU A 526 -8.47 10.63 17.13
N ALA A 527 -9.53 11.19 16.55
CA ALA A 527 -10.36 12.17 17.27
C ALA A 527 -11.20 11.55 18.39
N CYS A 528 -11.39 10.23 18.42
CA CYS A 528 -12.04 9.55 19.56
C CYS A 528 -11.13 9.47 20.80
N LEU A 529 -9.81 9.62 20.68
CA LEU A 529 -8.86 9.50 21.79
C LEU A 529 -8.95 10.73 22.72
N PRO A 530 -9.02 10.57 24.05
CA PRO A 530 -9.33 11.64 25.00
C PRO A 530 -8.35 12.84 24.99
N ASN A 531 -7.05 12.57 24.85
CA ASN A 531 -5.99 13.58 25.00
C ASN A 531 -5.45 14.10 23.68
N MET A 532 -5.84 13.49 22.54
CA MET A 532 -5.32 13.82 21.21
C MET A 532 -5.80 15.18 20.72
N VAL A 533 -4.89 16.05 20.29
CA VAL A 533 -5.20 17.24 19.48
C VAL A 533 -5.17 16.86 18.00
N VAL A 534 -6.25 17.13 17.27
CA VAL A 534 -6.39 16.68 15.86
C VAL A 534 -6.61 17.87 14.94
N MET A 535 -5.66 18.10 14.03
CA MET A 535 -5.56 19.26 13.14
C MET A 535 -5.56 18.84 11.66
N ALA A 536 -6.07 19.70 10.78
CA ALA A 536 -5.94 19.54 9.33
C ALA A 536 -5.80 20.89 8.63
N PRO A 537 -4.69 21.14 7.91
CA PRO A 537 -4.45 22.39 7.23
C PRO A 537 -5.28 22.50 5.95
N SER A 538 -5.80 23.70 5.69
CA SER A 538 -6.48 24.03 4.44
C SER A 538 -5.52 24.39 3.29
N ASN A 539 -4.27 24.75 3.61
CA ASN A 539 -3.21 25.10 2.66
C ASN A 539 -1.82 24.90 3.29
N GLU A 540 -0.77 25.14 2.52
CA GLU A 540 0.63 24.96 2.96
C GLU A 540 1.05 25.89 4.09
N THR A 541 0.50 27.11 4.17
CA THR A 541 0.76 28.07 5.25
C THR A 541 0.18 27.58 6.56
N GLU A 542 -1.07 27.12 6.54
CA GLU A 542 -1.72 26.48 7.69
C GLU A 542 -0.95 25.22 8.16
N LEU A 543 -0.40 24.44 7.22
CA LEU A 543 0.46 23.31 7.57
C LEU A 543 1.69 23.75 8.38
N MET A 544 2.37 24.80 7.95
CA MET A 544 3.53 25.33 8.70
C MET A 544 3.14 25.83 10.09
N HIS A 545 1.98 26.49 10.22
CA HIS A 545 1.44 26.90 11.53
C HIS A 545 1.11 25.67 12.41
N MET A 546 0.58 24.60 11.84
CA MET A 546 0.27 23.36 12.58
C MET A 546 1.53 22.60 13.00
N VAL A 547 2.60 22.62 12.21
CA VAL A 547 3.91 22.07 12.63
C VAL A 547 4.43 22.83 13.86
N ALA A 548 4.40 24.16 13.82
CA ALA A 548 4.79 25.00 14.96
C ALA A 548 3.87 24.77 16.18
N THR A 549 2.56 24.62 15.96
CA THR A 549 1.60 24.33 17.02
C THR A 549 1.90 22.98 17.68
N ALA A 550 2.14 21.93 16.88
CA ALA A 550 2.50 20.62 17.38
C ALA A 550 3.83 20.64 18.16
N ALA A 551 4.84 21.41 17.68
CA ALA A 551 6.10 21.59 18.39
C ALA A 551 5.93 22.28 19.77
N ALA A 552 4.90 23.11 19.92
CA ALA A 552 4.60 23.85 21.17
C ALA A 552 3.75 23.03 22.17
N ILE A 553 3.09 21.94 21.75
CA ILE A 553 2.28 21.09 22.62
C ILE A 553 3.20 20.08 23.34
N ASP A 554 3.41 20.26 24.65
CA ASP A 554 4.31 19.45 25.46
C ASP A 554 3.59 18.65 26.58
N ASP A 555 2.26 18.71 26.67
CA ASP A 555 1.46 18.10 27.72
C ASP A 555 0.59 16.93 27.28
N ARG A 556 0.52 16.68 25.98
CA ARG A 556 -0.33 15.64 25.38
C ARG A 556 0.06 15.34 23.93
N SER A 557 -0.53 14.28 23.38
CA SER A 557 -0.36 13.90 21.96
C SER A 557 -1.06 14.87 21.01
N SER A 558 -0.50 15.01 19.81
CA SER A 558 -1.09 15.81 18.74
C SER A 558 -0.87 15.17 17.38
N CYS A 559 -1.78 15.44 16.45
CA CYS A 559 -1.62 15.08 15.06
C CYS A 559 -2.06 16.20 14.12
N PHE A 560 -1.42 16.26 12.96
CA PHE A 560 -1.87 17.09 11.84
C PHE A 560 -1.81 16.26 10.56
N ARG A 561 -2.93 16.30 9.81
CA ARG A 561 -3.14 15.49 8.61
C ARG A 561 -3.15 16.35 7.36
N TYR A 562 -2.32 16.04 6.38
CA TYR A 562 -2.19 16.84 5.15
C TYR A 562 -2.25 15.96 3.89
N PRO A 563 -2.74 16.54 2.76
CA PRO A 563 -3.02 15.75 1.58
C PRO A 563 -1.76 15.41 0.77
N ARG A 564 -1.88 14.41 -0.09
CA ARG A 564 -0.97 14.22 -1.21
C ARG A 564 -1.20 15.31 -2.26
N GLY A 565 -0.14 15.97 -2.71
CA GLY A 565 -0.25 16.95 -3.79
C GLY A 565 0.65 18.17 -3.58
N SER A 566 0.47 19.15 -4.44
CA SER A 566 1.16 20.46 -4.37
C SER A 566 0.32 21.47 -3.60
N GLY A 567 0.98 22.43 -2.95
CA GLY A 567 0.32 23.58 -2.34
C GLY A 567 -0.41 24.44 -3.38
N ILE A 568 -1.24 25.33 -2.91
CA ILE A 568 -2.05 26.24 -3.74
C ILE A 568 -1.33 27.55 -4.09
N GLY A 569 -0.16 27.82 -3.52
CA GLY A 569 0.61 29.05 -3.71
C GLY A 569 0.29 30.14 -2.67
N SER A 570 -0.07 29.75 -1.46
CA SER A 570 -0.29 30.67 -0.35
C SER A 570 0.99 31.42 0.03
N LEU A 571 0.84 32.63 0.63
CA LEU A 571 1.97 33.38 1.14
C LEU A 571 2.60 32.65 2.32
N LEU A 572 3.84 32.21 2.16
CA LEU A 572 4.54 31.43 3.17
C LEU A 572 5.05 32.29 4.32
N PRO A 573 5.08 31.77 5.55
CA PRO A 573 5.73 32.42 6.68
C PRO A 573 7.24 32.64 6.41
N PRO A 574 7.84 33.71 6.92
CA PRO A 574 9.28 33.99 6.77
C PRO A 574 10.12 32.79 7.26
N ASN A 575 11.13 32.39 6.48
CA ASN A 575 12.04 31.27 6.78
C ASN A 575 11.33 29.94 7.02
N ASN A 576 10.17 29.70 6.40
CA ASN A 576 9.34 28.52 6.57
C ASN A 576 8.92 28.26 8.03
N ARG A 577 8.89 29.30 8.87
CA ARG A 577 8.54 29.21 10.30
C ARG A 577 7.08 29.58 10.51
N GLY A 578 6.29 28.58 10.87
CA GLY A 578 4.93 28.79 11.32
C GLY A 578 4.87 29.56 12.66
N ALA A 579 3.73 30.14 12.94
CA ALA A 579 3.38 30.64 14.27
C ALA A 579 2.41 29.64 14.91
N PRO A 580 2.57 29.25 16.18
CA PRO A 580 1.62 28.38 16.85
C PRO A 580 0.20 28.97 16.83
N LEU A 581 -0.76 28.14 16.43
CA LEU A 581 -2.19 28.47 16.45
C LEU A 581 -2.72 28.34 17.88
N GLU A 582 -3.75 29.11 18.20
CA GLU A 582 -4.54 28.86 19.40
C GLU A 582 -5.31 27.56 19.23
N VAL A 583 -5.03 26.59 20.13
CA VAL A 583 -5.59 25.24 20.04
C VAL A 583 -7.12 25.29 20.16
N GLY A 584 -7.80 24.69 19.18
CA GLY A 584 -9.26 24.64 19.14
C GLY A 584 -9.92 25.91 18.57
N LYS A 585 -9.18 26.75 17.84
CA LYS A 585 -9.74 27.93 17.18
C LYS A 585 -9.68 27.83 15.65
N GLY A 586 -10.85 27.94 15.04
CA GLY A 586 -11.04 28.08 13.61
C GLY A 586 -10.97 29.53 13.14
N VAL A 587 -11.19 29.76 11.86
CA VAL A 587 -11.19 31.09 11.24
C VAL A 587 -12.24 31.22 10.16
N VAL A 588 -12.92 32.36 10.10
CA VAL A 588 -13.81 32.70 8.98
C VAL A 588 -12.97 33.28 7.85
N LEU A 589 -13.02 32.64 6.70
CA LEU A 589 -12.27 33.03 5.50
C LEU A 589 -13.08 33.96 4.60
N ARG A 590 -14.40 33.86 4.65
CA ARG A 590 -15.34 34.66 3.86
C ARG A 590 -16.65 34.79 4.60
N GLU A 591 -17.16 36.00 4.69
CA GLU A 591 -18.49 36.30 5.25
C GLU A 591 -19.56 36.25 4.12
N GLY A 592 -20.75 35.80 4.47
CA GLY A 592 -21.90 35.73 3.59
C GLY A 592 -23.20 35.71 4.39
N SER A 593 -24.26 35.16 3.82
CA SER A 593 -25.57 35.07 4.46
C SER A 593 -26.27 33.74 4.19
N ARG A 594 -27.25 33.40 4.97
CA ARG A 594 -28.14 32.23 4.91
C ARG A 594 -27.43 30.88 5.04
N VAL A 595 -26.29 30.65 4.39
CA VAL A 595 -25.57 29.39 4.39
C VAL A 595 -24.14 29.62 4.89
N ALA A 596 -23.73 28.84 5.89
CA ALA A 596 -22.33 28.72 6.29
C ALA A 596 -21.79 27.33 5.90
N ILE A 597 -20.55 27.29 5.41
CA ILE A 597 -19.78 26.06 5.21
C ILE A 597 -18.60 26.08 6.17
N LEU A 598 -18.54 25.09 7.04
CA LEU A 598 -17.41 24.85 7.93
C LEU A 598 -16.60 23.67 7.36
N GLY A 599 -15.50 24.00 6.68
CA GLY A 599 -14.61 23.01 6.07
C GLY A 599 -13.49 22.57 7.03
N TYR A 600 -12.98 21.36 6.82
CA TYR A 600 -11.89 20.77 7.60
C TYR A 600 -10.81 20.16 6.69
N GLY A 601 -9.62 20.73 6.71
CA GLY A 601 -8.48 20.31 5.89
C GLY A 601 -8.58 20.79 4.44
N ALA A 602 -7.97 20.06 3.52
CA ALA A 602 -7.79 20.47 2.11
C ALA A 602 -9.11 20.76 1.37
N VAL A 603 -10.23 20.16 1.77
CA VAL A 603 -11.57 20.40 1.17
C VAL A 603 -12.03 21.86 1.32
N VAL A 604 -11.47 22.62 2.24
CA VAL A 604 -11.73 24.07 2.40
C VAL A 604 -11.49 24.81 1.07
N GLN A 605 -10.52 24.39 0.28
CA GLN A 605 -10.27 24.97 -1.05
C GLN A 605 -11.43 24.74 -2.01
N SER A 606 -12.05 23.54 -1.96
CA SER A 606 -13.27 23.24 -2.71
C SER A 606 -14.46 24.08 -2.21
N CYS A 607 -14.53 24.38 -0.90
CA CYS A 607 -15.57 25.23 -0.33
C CYS A 607 -15.42 26.70 -0.79
N ILE A 608 -14.19 27.22 -0.84
CA ILE A 608 -13.89 28.57 -1.34
C ILE A 608 -14.29 28.67 -2.84
N ALA A 609 -13.84 27.69 -3.65
CA ALA A 609 -14.20 27.64 -5.07
C ALA A 609 -15.71 27.51 -5.29
N ALA A 610 -16.42 26.76 -4.44
CA ALA A 610 -17.89 26.69 -4.50
C ALA A 610 -18.54 28.04 -4.17
N ALA A 611 -18.00 28.79 -3.20
CA ALA A 611 -18.49 30.13 -2.87
C ALA A 611 -18.27 31.13 -4.03
N GLU A 612 -17.18 30.99 -4.77
CA GLU A 612 -16.92 31.78 -5.99
C GLU A 612 -17.94 31.45 -7.11
N LEU A 613 -18.21 30.16 -7.34
CA LEU A 613 -19.24 29.74 -8.29
C LEU A 613 -20.63 30.30 -7.94
N LEU A 614 -20.99 30.27 -6.65
CA LEU A 614 -22.28 30.79 -6.15
C LEU A 614 -22.35 32.32 -6.23
N GLN A 615 -21.24 33.00 -6.03
CA GLN A 615 -21.18 34.48 -6.15
C GLN A 615 -21.52 34.96 -7.55
N VAL A 616 -21.14 34.23 -8.60
CA VAL A 616 -21.52 34.53 -10.00
C VAL A 616 -23.06 34.48 -10.16
N LEU A 617 -23.74 33.68 -9.34
CA LEU A 617 -25.21 33.58 -9.31
C LEU A 617 -25.85 34.59 -8.33
N GLY A 618 -25.08 35.51 -7.75
CA GLY A 618 -25.56 36.49 -6.77
C GLY A 618 -25.81 35.92 -5.37
N ILE A 619 -25.30 34.70 -5.09
CA ILE A 619 -25.44 34.03 -3.81
C ILE A 619 -24.13 34.16 -3.01
N SER A 620 -24.17 34.89 -1.89
CA SER A 620 -23.03 35.03 -0.98
C SER A 620 -23.20 34.08 0.19
N ILE A 621 -22.20 33.22 0.47
CA ILE A 621 -22.17 32.27 1.57
C ILE A 621 -20.96 32.50 2.46
N THR A 622 -21.09 32.15 3.74
CA THR A 622 -19.97 32.14 4.68
C THR A 622 -19.13 30.87 4.49
N VAL A 623 -17.80 31.02 4.46
CA VAL A 623 -16.86 29.89 4.46
C VAL A 623 -15.90 30.04 5.63
N ALA A 624 -15.82 29.04 6.48
CA ALA A 624 -14.90 28.98 7.62
C ALA A 624 -14.03 27.73 7.55
N ASP A 625 -12.78 27.85 7.99
CA ASP A 625 -11.83 26.77 8.21
C ASP A 625 -11.86 26.36 9.69
N ALA A 626 -12.23 25.13 9.96
CA ALA A 626 -12.29 24.60 11.30
C ALA A 626 -10.90 24.44 11.93
N ARG A 627 -9.85 24.20 11.14
CA ARG A 627 -8.47 23.89 11.57
C ARG A 627 -8.34 22.68 12.49
N PHE A 628 -9.24 22.56 13.48
CA PHE A 628 -9.23 21.53 14.52
C PHE A 628 -10.51 20.68 14.46
N CYS A 629 -10.33 19.36 14.43
CA CYS A 629 -11.41 18.42 14.75
C CYS A 629 -11.53 18.24 16.27
N LYS A 630 -10.40 18.31 16.95
CA LYS A 630 -10.35 18.20 18.43
C LYS A 630 -9.21 19.02 19.01
N PRO A 631 -9.50 19.91 19.98
CA PRO A 631 -10.84 20.31 20.38
C PRO A 631 -11.57 21.11 19.27
N LEU A 632 -12.89 21.04 19.24
CA LEU A 632 -13.71 21.86 18.35
C LEU A 632 -13.75 23.32 18.82
N ASP A 633 -13.79 24.27 17.87
CA ASP A 633 -14.18 25.66 18.17
C ASP A 633 -15.70 25.77 18.37
N GLY A 634 -16.14 25.53 19.60
CA GLY A 634 -17.55 25.58 19.93
C GLY A 634 -18.18 26.98 19.77
N ASP A 635 -17.37 28.06 19.94
CA ASP A 635 -17.86 29.43 19.79
C ASP A 635 -18.09 29.76 18.31
N LEU A 636 -17.16 29.38 17.44
CA LEU A 636 -17.32 29.52 16.00
C LEU A 636 -18.53 28.75 15.51
N ILE A 637 -18.68 27.48 15.94
CA ILE A 637 -19.83 26.64 15.54
C ILE A 637 -21.15 27.25 15.98
N ARG A 638 -21.25 27.74 17.23
CA ARG A 638 -22.45 28.41 17.72
C ARG A 638 -22.76 29.67 16.92
N ARG A 639 -21.75 30.51 16.65
CA ARG A 639 -21.89 31.72 15.84
C ARG A 639 -22.45 31.37 14.45
N LEU A 640 -21.83 30.43 13.75
CA LEU A 640 -22.26 30.02 12.42
C LEU A 640 -23.70 29.46 12.42
N ALA A 641 -24.04 28.71 13.46
CA ALA A 641 -25.40 28.13 13.62
C ALA A 641 -26.47 29.17 13.94
N GLN A 642 -26.12 30.25 14.64
CA GLN A 642 -27.05 31.34 15.01
C GLN A 642 -27.25 32.36 13.89
N GLU A 643 -26.20 32.64 13.12
CA GLU A 643 -26.22 33.66 12.07
C GLU A 643 -26.75 33.14 10.72
N HIS A 644 -26.90 31.79 10.55
CA HIS A 644 -27.26 31.18 9.28
C HIS A 644 -28.43 30.18 9.41
N GLU A 645 -29.23 30.07 8.35
CA GLU A 645 -30.33 29.09 8.24
C GLU A 645 -29.78 27.68 8.03
N PHE A 646 -28.65 27.59 7.34
CA PHE A 646 -28.02 26.32 6.94
C PHE A 646 -26.55 26.29 7.35
N LEU A 647 -26.15 25.19 7.98
CA LEU A 647 -24.76 24.87 8.25
C LEU A 647 -24.36 23.60 7.49
N ILE A 648 -23.34 23.71 6.65
CA ILE A 648 -22.75 22.55 5.97
C ILE A 648 -21.38 22.30 6.60
N THR A 649 -21.08 21.05 6.94
CA THR A 649 -19.73 20.63 7.31
C THR A 649 -19.13 19.84 6.17
N ALA A 650 -17.85 20.06 5.81
CA ALA A 650 -17.19 19.40 4.71
C ALA A 650 -15.83 18.84 5.13
N GLU A 651 -15.55 17.57 4.79
CA GLU A 651 -14.30 16.90 5.08
C GLU A 651 -13.95 15.80 4.06
N GLU A 652 -12.66 15.54 3.83
CA GLU A 652 -12.16 14.31 3.18
C GLU A 652 -11.89 13.24 4.24
N GLY A 653 -12.92 12.83 4.94
CA GLY A 653 -12.90 11.81 5.98
C GLY A 653 -14.13 10.91 5.89
N SER A 654 -14.08 9.76 6.56
CA SER A 654 -15.20 8.83 6.66
C SER A 654 -16.24 9.31 7.66
N ILE A 655 -17.39 8.62 7.69
CA ILE A 655 -18.34 8.74 8.80
C ILE A 655 -17.64 8.48 10.14
N GLY A 656 -17.99 9.22 11.17
CA GLY A 656 -17.28 9.24 12.46
C GLY A 656 -16.18 10.30 12.57
N GLY A 657 -15.84 11.00 11.47
CA GLY A 657 -14.85 12.07 11.42
C GLY A 657 -15.37 13.43 11.91
N PHE A 658 -14.82 14.51 11.35
CA PHE A 658 -15.08 15.89 11.76
C PHE A 658 -16.57 16.25 11.79
N SER A 659 -17.31 15.93 10.74
CA SER A 659 -18.74 16.22 10.65
C SER A 659 -19.55 15.53 11.76
N SER A 660 -19.13 14.33 12.17
CA SER A 660 -19.76 13.60 13.27
C SER A 660 -19.48 14.26 14.62
N HIS A 661 -18.27 14.76 14.85
CA HIS A 661 -17.94 15.53 16.06
C HIS A 661 -18.74 16.83 16.13
N VAL A 662 -18.89 17.55 15.01
CA VAL A 662 -19.74 18.75 14.94
C VAL A 662 -21.21 18.42 15.22
N SER A 663 -21.75 17.35 14.61
CA SER A 663 -23.15 16.97 14.85
C SER A 663 -23.40 16.58 16.30
N HIS A 664 -22.45 15.87 16.92
CA HIS A 664 -22.52 15.54 18.34
C HIS A 664 -22.53 16.80 19.21
N PHE A 665 -21.65 17.77 18.91
CA PHE A 665 -21.64 19.05 19.60
C PHE A 665 -22.97 19.82 19.44
N LEU A 666 -23.52 19.92 18.23
CA LEU A 666 -24.77 20.59 17.94
C LEU A 666 -25.96 19.91 18.67
N GLY A 667 -25.97 18.57 18.73
CA GLY A 667 -26.96 17.80 19.47
C GLY A 667 -26.89 18.03 20.99
N LEU A 668 -25.70 17.88 21.59
CA LEU A 668 -25.49 18.06 23.03
C LEU A 668 -25.81 19.49 23.52
N THR A 669 -25.60 20.49 22.66
CA THR A 669 -25.90 21.91 23.01
C THR A 669 -27.30 22.34 22.69
N GLY A 670 -28.18 21.45 22.20
CA GLY A 670 -29.59 21.75 21.86
C GLY A 670 -29.75 22.62 20.60
N ILE A 671 -28.71 22.89 19.85
CA ILE A 671 -28.79 23.74 18.65
C ILE A 671 -29.62 23.06 17.56
N LEU A 672 -29.59 21.72 17.48
CA LEU A 672 -30.40 20.96 16.52
C LEU A 672 -31.91 20.92 16.89
N ASP A 673 -32.28 21.30 18.12
CA ASP A 673 -33.69 21.41 18.53
C ASP A 673 -34.38 22.67 17.97
N GLY A 674 -33.57 23.57 17.36
CA GLY A 674 -34.03 24.82 16.74
C GLY A 674 -34.28 24.70 15.23
N ASN A 675 -34.20 25.85 14.54
CA ASN A 675 -34.48 25.98 13.10
C ASN A 675 -33.27 25.66 12.20
N LEU A 676 -32.10 25.41 12.76
CA LEU A 676 -30.88 25.15 11.99
C LEU A 676 -31.06 23.89 11.14
N LYS A 677 -30.75 23.99 9.86
CA LYS A 677 -30.67 22.86 8.96
C LYS A 677 -29.20 22.50 8.72
N TRP A 678 -28.76 21.41 9.32
CA TRP A 678 -27.37 20.93 9.17
C TRP A 678 -27.26 19.82 8.09
N ARG A 679 -26.16 19.85 7.33
CA ARG A 679 -25.78 18.82 6.35
C ARG A 679 -24.29 18.51 6.45
N ALA A 680 -23.95 17.23 6.42
CA ALA A 680 -22.57 16.76 6.33
C ALA A 680 -22.23 16.41 4.89
N MET A 681 -21.06 16.85 4.42
CA MET A 681 -20.42 16.43 3.19
C MET A 681 -19.09 15.74 3.54
N MET A 682 -19.03 14.44 3.33
CA MET A 682 -17.90 13.57 3.67
C MET A 682 -17.76 12.48 2.61
N LEU A 683 -16.73 11.67 2.71
CA LEU A 683 -16.58 10.51 1.83
C LEU A 683 -17.77 9.56 1.96
N PRO A 684 -18.29 9.02 0.84
CA PRO A 684 -19.39 8.07 0.87
C PRO A 684 -18.96 6.77 1.59
N ASP A 685 -19.94 6.05 2.15
CA ASP A 685 -19.72 4.78 2.86
C ASP A 685 -19.39 3.64 1.87
N ARG A 686 -18.31 3.83 1.12
CA ARG A 686 -17.70 2.86 0.21
C ARG A 686 -16.28 3.27 -0.13
N TYR A 687 -15.45 2.30 -0.50
CA TYR A 687 -14.12 2.59 -1.02
C TYR A 687 -14.21 3.23 -2.41
N ILE A 688 -13.41 4.30 -2.61
CA ILE A 688 -13.27 4.96 -3.91
C ILE A 688 -12.04 4.39 -4.60
N ASP A 689 -12.21 3.91 -5.83
CA ASP A 689 -11.15 3.29 -6.60
C ASP A 689 -10.06 4.30 -7.02
N HIS A 690 -8.94 3.76 -7.49
CA HIS A 690 -7.80 4.52 -7.99
C HIS A 690 -8.17 5.33 -9.25
N GLY A 691 -7.50 6.46 -9.42
CA GLY A 691 -7.72 7.33 -10.57
C GLY A 691 -7.02 8.68 -10.43
N ALA A 692 -7.41 9.67 -11.21
CA ALA A 692 -7.02 11.05 -10.95
C ALA A 692 -7.72 11.55 -9.66
N GLN A 693 -6.99 12.26 -8.81
CA GLN A 693 -7.56 12.75 -7.54
C GLN A 693 -8.79 13.66 -7.76
N THR A 694 -8.79 14.45 -8.83
CA THR A 694 -9.95 15.24 -9.23
C THR A 694 -11.20 14.39 -9.54
N ASN A 695 -11.01 13.25 -10.24
CA ASN A 695 -12.12 12.34 -10.53
C ASN A 695 -12.61 11.64 -9.25
N GLN A 696 -11.71 11.33 -8.33
CA GLN A 696 -12.10 10.77 -7.03
C GLN A 696 -12.93 11.77 -6.21
N MET A 697 -12.56 13.06 -6.23
CA MET A 697 -13.34 14.13 -5.57
C MET A 697 -14.72 14.32 -6.21
N GLU A 698 -14.82 14.22 -7.55
CA GLU A 698 -16.11 14.22 -8.25
C GLU A 698 -16.96 13.00 -7.83
N GLU A 699 -16.37 11.82 -7.82
CA GLU A 699 -17.05 10.58 -7.43
C GLU A 699 -17.48 10.58 -5.94
N ALA A 700 -16.70 11.25 -5.09
CA ALA A 700 -17.00 11.43 -3.67
C ALA A 700 -18.13 12.47 -3.42
N GLY A 701 -18.48 13.28 -4.41
CA GLY A 701 -19.42 14.38 -4.22
C GLY A 701 -18.84 15.56 -3.40
N LEU A 702 -17.50 15.72 -3.39
CA LEU A 702 -16.79 16.73 -2.61
C LEU A 702 -16.11 17.80 -3.48
N SER A 703 -16.31 17.79 -4.79
CA SER A 703 -15.83 18.85 -5.65
C SER A 703 -16.61 20.16 -5.43
N SER A 704 -16.02 21.29 -5.84
CA SER A 704 -16.66 22.60 -5.72
C SER A 704 -18.06 22.68 -6.36
N LYS A 705 -18.28 21.97 -7.47
CA LYS A 705 -19.58 21.86 -8.12
C LYS A 705 -20.63 21.15 -7.26
N HIS A 706 -20.25 20.05 -6.62
CA HIS A 706 -21.14 19.30 -5.73
C HIS A 706 -21.49 20.10 -4.46
N ILE A 707 -20.52 20.81 -3.91
CA ILE A 707 -20.74 21.70 -2.76
C ILE A 707 -21.70 22.82 -3.16
N ALA A 708 -21.48 23.47 -4.31
CA ALA A 708 -22.37 24.53 -4.80
C ALA A 708 -23.78 23.99 -5.10
N ALA A 709 -23.90 22.82 -5.71
CA ALA A 709 -25.20 22.17 -5.94
C ALA A 709 -25.94 21.84 -4.65
N THR A 710 -25.22 21.41 -3.60
CA THR A 710 -25.82 21.17 -2.27
C THR A 710 -26.39 22.48 -1.68
N VAL A 711 -25.64 23.59 -1.78
CA VAL A 711 -26.12 24.90 -1.35
C VAL A 711 -27.39 25.30 -2.11
N LEU A 712 -27.39 25.22 -3.45
CA LEU A 712 -28.54 25.54 -4.28
C LEU A 712 -29.78 24.71 -3.93
N SER A 713 -29.61 23.43 -3.69
CA SER A 713 -30.68 22.54 -3.26
C SER A 713 -31.28 22.96 -1.91
N LEU A 714 -30.44 23.37 -0.96
CA LEU A 714 -30.88 23.79 0.39
C LEU A 714 -31.68 25.10 0.37
N ILE A 715 -31.24 26.08 -0.42
CA ILE A 715 -31.92 27.40 -0.46
C ILE A 715 -33.20 27.37 -1.32
N GLY A 716 -33.54 26.24 -1.93
CA GLY A 716 -34.78 26.07 -2.70
C GLY A 716 -34.83 26.87 -4.00
N ASN A 717 -33.69 27.11 -4.61
CA ASN A 717 -33.63 27.88 -5.86
C ASN A 717 -34.07 27.01 -7.05
N GLN A 718 -35.40 26.88 -7.24
CA GLN A 718 -36.01 26.08 -8.34
C GLN A 718 -35.71 26.59 -9.76
N ARG A 719 -35.07 27.76 -9.90
CA ARG A 719 -34.72 28.33 -11.22
C ARG A 719 -33.40 27.77 -11.79
N ILE A 720 -32.62 27.10 -10.97
CA ILE A 720 -31.36 26.48 -11.40
C ILE A 720 -31.47 25.00 -11.11
N ASP A 721 -31.61 24.23 -12.14
CA ASP A 721 -31.64 22.77 -12.04
C ASP A 721 -30.28 22.31 -11.53
N SER A 722 -30.22 21.80 -10.31
CA SER A 722 -28.98 21.35 -9.67
C SER A 722 -28.29 20.26 -10.51
N VAL A 723 -29.05 19.48 -11.28
CA VAL A 723 -28.55 18.50 -12.23
C VAL A 723 -27.88 19.18 -13.42
N HIS A 724 -28.41 20.29 -13.90
CA HIS A 724 -27.80 21.06 -15.00
C HIS A 724 -26.47 21.69 -14.58
N PHE A 725 -26.39 22.17 -13.35
CA PHE A 725 -25.15 22.75 -12.79
C PHE A 725 -24.03 21.71 -12.62
N LEU A 726 -24.35 20.46 -12.28
CA LEU A 726 -23.37 19.37 -12.19
C LEU A 726 -22.80 18.94 -13.56
N ASN A 727 -23.53 19.24 -14.64
CA ASN A 727 -23.12 18.90 -16.00
C ASN A 727 -22.34 20.03 -16.72
N MET A 728 -22.27 21.23 -16.16
CA MET A 728 -21.41 22.32 -16.64
C MET A 728 -19.98 22.19 -16.06
#